data_b5d29c5cdb5532c5a7c5b8d9878437bf
#
_entry.id   b5d29c5cdb5532c5a7c5b8d9878437bf
#
_cell.length_a   1.000
_cell.length_b   1.000
_cell.length_c   1.000
_cell.angle_alpha   90.00
_cell.angle_beta   90.00
_cell.angle_gamma   90.00
#
_symmetry.space_group_name_H-M   'P 1'
#
loop_
_entity.id
_entity.type
_entity.pdbx_description
1 polymer ?
#
loop_
_entity_poly.entity_id
_entity_poly.type
_entity_poly.pdbx_seq_one_letter_code
_entity_poly.pdbx_strand_id
1 'polypeptide(L)'
;MTPSTVHPSRSPHENVAILRRDRRIYFTNTGPRDTGQSDFKNRHTLYDLIKLAPLYNRSGYFSVENHGGARLHQNLLQNKIDPFEEVALWKERMPDVLTQTLVRSTNLWGYRMYPRNVIALSVKAFLPYVDVWRCFDFLNYVPNMIPIAEEVMKGGKLFEPAISFSVSDECTNAYYLKVTKEILSITGGAKEIILCIKDMAGVGSPKRIASLVDAMLQKHPSLVIHYHRHTTDGLAVPALVAAAKAGAKILDVTDDPFTRYYGHAPIRSVNALLQENGLQTNLDLAHVDEAGRVVSDFIGHYQEFESQFRGFSYKVTEHRMPGGAFPSSFEQAVKGDFLHLMPHILRGMSDGNRFIKYFDVTPGSQITWTTWVGIVQYHFKEGGYKVVESLLDLCERFIAGGQRLNTLQPEERERLLGLYTHATDDLKSLLLGRYGPLPFGWPADWVYQSVFGDGWRERVKKERIDASPLAKKKKEDIQALERELEAKLGRHATPSELILYLQHPGATVEFLVFRRKYGNTSLLPTPVWLDGLKAVGNEVRFEQNGRPNTIKLVSIGAEADGIRHIVLAVNNTMHVFPVEMPAYKERLRGGPRFADPTVKGEVASPMMGNVWRIGDKDRVLKVGDIVKEGQEIMNIEAMKIETAILAPRHGVVKEIPLKLNEAMVENQLLMVLGEVPWSEPKRKTAASKNPKKSG
;
A
#
# COMPACT_ATOMS: atom_id res chain seq x y z
N MET A 1 20.04 -3.30 -35.10
CA MET A 1 18.94 -3.99 -34.40
C MET A 1 18.65 -5.27 -35.16
N THR A 2 18.80 -6.41 -34.54
CA THR A 2 18.31 -7.65 -35.11
C THR A 2 16.78 -7.58 -35.25
N PRO A 3 16.15 -7.94 -36.37
CA PRO A 3 14.71 -7.74 -36.61
C PRO A 3 13.76 -8.47 -35.66
N SER A 4 14.27 -9.19 -34.66
CA SER A 4 13.52 -10.13 -33.82
C SER A 4 13.53 -9.84 -32.32
N THR A 5 13.90 -8.64 -31.87
CA THR A 5 13.92 -8.32 -30.42
C THR A 5 12.83 -7.32 -30.05
N VAL A 6 12.21 -7.53 -28.88
CA VAL A 6 11.32 -6.55 -28.25
C VAL A 6 12.10 -5.27 -27.96
N HIS A 7 11.52 -4.11 -28.25
CA HIS A 7 12.23 -2.83 -28.10
C HIS A 7 11.26 -1.65 -27.89
N PRO A 8 11.63 -0.62 -27.08
CA PRO A 8 10.78 0.55 -26.81
C PRO A 8 10.37 1.37 -28.06
N SER A 9 11.15 1.34 -29.12
CA SER A 9 10.82 2.05 -30.37
C SER A 9 9.79 1.34 -31.26
N ARG A 10 9.40 0.13 -30.91
CA ARG A 10 8.38 -0.66 -31.62
C ARG A 10 6.99 -0.38 -31.08
N SER A 11 5.99 -0.48 -31.92
CA SER A 11 4.60 -0.42 -31.51
C SER A 11 4.23 -1.61 -30.57
N PRO A 12 3.18 -1.47 -29.74
CA PRO A 12 2.66 -2.58 -28.97
C PRO A 12 2.36 -3.83 -29.78
N HIS A 13 1.76 -3.64 -30.97
CA HIS A 13 1.46 -4.73 -31.91
C HIS A 13 2.71 -5.50 -32.33
N GLU A 14 3.77 -4.80 -32.72
CA GLU A 14 5.03 -5.42 -33.14
C GLU A 14 5.69 -6.18 -31.99
N ASN A 15 5.78 -5.58 -30.81
CA ASN A 15 6.35 -6.22 -29.63
C ASN A 15 5.58 -7.49 -29.24
N VAL A 16 4.25 -7.45 -29.21
CA VAL A 16 3.41 -8.63 -28.93
C VAL A 16 3.53 -9.69 -30.02
N ALA A 17 3.64 -9.29 -31.29
CA ALA A 17 3.85 -10.24 -32.39
C ALA A 17 5.21 -10.96 -32.31
N ILE A 18 6.27 -10.26 -31.87
CA ILE A 18 7.58 -10.87 -31.60
C ILE A 18 7.45 -11.91 -30.48
N LEU A 19 6.86 -11.56 -29.35
CA LEU A 19 6.68 -12.45 -28.20
C LEU A 19 5.90 -13.72 -28.56
N ARG A 20 4.91 -13.64 -29.46
CA ARG A 20 4.15 -14.81 -29.94
C ARG A 20 4.97 -15.76 -30.80
N ARG A 21 5.87 -15.25 -31.64
CA ARG A 21 6.67 -16.03 -32.57
C ARG A 21 7.93 -16.62 -31.95
N ASP A 22 8.50 -15.90 -31.00
CA ASP A 22 9.71 -16.32 -30.28
C ASP A 22 9.40 -17.50 -29.36
N ARG A 23 10.26 -18.50 -29.32
CA ARG A 23 10.12 -19.67 -28.43
C ARG A 23 10.77 -19.46 -27.09
N ARG A 24 11.64 -18.47 -26.94
CA ARG A 24 12.33 -18.15 -25.69
C ARG A 24 11.34 -17.62 -24.63
N ILE A 25 11.68 -17.87 -23.37
CA ILE A 25 11.02 -17.26 -22.21
C ILE A 25 11.71 -15.94 -21.91
N TYR A 26 10.91 -14.94 -21.60
CA TYR A 26 11.33 -13.58 -21.28
C TYR A 26 11.14 -13.28 -19.79
N PHE A 27 11.84 -12.26 -19.30
CA PHE A 27 11.78 -11.88 -17.89
C PHE A 27 11.52 -10.39 -17.71
N THR A 28 10.74 -10.07 -16.68
CA THR A 28 10.64 -8.73 -16.10
C THR A 28 11.40 -8.71 -14.77
N ASN A 29 12.36 -7.79 -14.63
CA ASN A 29 13.02 -7.57 -13.35
C ASN A 29 12.18 -6.64 -12.49
N THR A 30 11.81 -7.08 -11.28
CA THR A 30 10.97 -6.35 -10.33
C THR A 30 11.76 -5.81 -9.13
N GLY A 31 13.07 -6.01 -9.09
CA GLY A 31 13.95 -5.60 -8.00
C GLY A 31 13.78 -4.14 -7.59
N PRO A 32 13.79 -3.19 -8.54
CA PRO A 32 13.66 -1.77 -8.22
C PRO A 32 12.31 -1.35 -7.64
N ARG A 33 11.23 -2.08 -7.92
CA ARG A 33 9.88 -1.69 -7.50
C ARG A 33 9.21 -2.72 -6.59
N ASP A 34 8.74 -3.89 -7.10
CA ASP A 34 7.85 -4.76 -6.31
C ASP A 34 8.61 -5.57 -5.26
N THR A 35 9.78 -6.10 -5.58
CA THR A 35 10.67 -6.70 -4.59
C THR A 35 11.13 -5.65 -3.58
N GLY A 36 11.56 -4.48 -4.06
CA GLY A 36 11.94 -3.36 -3.20
C GLY A 36 10.80 -2.89 -2.28
N GLN A 37 9.55 -2.96 -2.75
CA GLN A 37 8.38 -2.65 -1.94
C GLN A 37 8.11 -3.71 -0.88
N SER A 38 8.17 -4.98 -1.26
CA SER A 38 7.73 -6.11 -0.43
C SER A 38 8.75 -6.46 0.65
N ASP A 39 10.03 -6.43 0.33
CA ASP A 39 11.09 -6.86 1.25
C ASP A 39 11.84 -5.68 1.91
N PHE A 40 11.85 -4.48 1.29
CA PHE A 40 12.64 -3.32 1.74
C PHE A 40 11.84 -2.00 1.85
N LYS A 41 10.50 -2.07 1.84
CA LYS A 41 9.60 -0.90 2.06
C LYS A 41 9.81 0.26 1.07
N ASN A 42 10.32 -0.01 -0.13
CA ASN A 42 10.74 1.00 -1.12
C ASN A 42 11.83 1.96 -0.62
N ARG A 43 12.70 1.55 0.29
CA ARG A 43 13.71 2.43 0.88
C ARG A 43 15.00 2.54 0.06
N HIS A 44 15.12 1.81 -1.05
CA HIS A 44 16.27 1.93 -1.94
C HIS A 44 16.38 3.34 -2.53
N THR A 45 17.58 3.90 -2.43
CA THR A 45 17.90 5.21 -3.00
C THR A 45 18.00 5.13 -4.51
N LEU A 46 17.74 6.25 -5.20
CA LEU A 46 17.95 6.32 -6.65
C LEU A 46 19.43 6.19 -7.00
N TYR A 47 20.33 6.66 -6.14
CA TYR A 47 21.77 6.54 -6.33
C TYR A 47 22.22 5.09 -6.54
N ASP A 48 21.71 4.14 -5.77
CA ASP A 48 22.06 2.73 -5.94
C ASP A 48 21.33 2.07 -7.09
N LEU A 49 20.01 2.31 -7.18
CA LEU A 49 19.21 1.66 -8.21
C LEU A 49 19.62 2.05 -9.63
N ILE A 50 20.03 3.30 -9.85
CA ILE A 50 20.35 3.77 -11.20
C ILE A 50 21.69 3.22 -11.72
N LYS A 51 22.55 2.68 -10.86
CA LYS A 51 23.76 1.93 -11.26
C LYS A 51 23.42 0.66 -12.02
N LEU A 52 22.22 0.10 -11.78
CA LEU A 52 21.75 -1.11 -12.41
C LEU A 52 21.23 -0.86 -13.84
N ALA A 53 20.78 0.35 -14.16
CA ALA A 53 20.13 0.64 -15.42
C ALA A 53 20.98 0.30 -16.66
N PRO A 54 22.28 0.65 -16.75
CA PRO A 54 23.13 0.27 -17.90
C PRO A 54 23.34 -1.24 -18.01
N LEU A 55 23.34 -1.96 -16.90
CA LEU A 55 23.48 -3.42 -16.87
C LEU A 55 22.19 -4.08 -17.31
N TYR A 56 21.05 -3.64 -16.78
CA TYR A 56 19.73 -4.12 -17.17
C TYR A 56 19.46 -3.85 -18.66
N ASN A 57 19.97 -2.76 -19.21
CA ASN A 57 19.86 -2.47 -20.64
C ASN A 57 20.49 -3.54 -21.53
N ARG A 58 21.44 -4.32 -21.00
CA ARG A 58 22.18 -5.37 -21.70
C ARG A 58 21.81 -6.78 -21.28
N SER A 59 21.06 -6.95 -20.16
CA SER A 59 20.76 -8.26 -19.57
C SER A 59 19.75 -9.08 -20.37
N GLY A 60 19.11 -8.52 -21.40
CA GLY A 60 18.11 -9.22 -22.20
C GLY A 60 16.72 -9.28 -21.56
N TYR A 61 16.43 -8.44 -20.57
CA TYR A 61 15.09 -8.34 -20.00
C TYR A 61 14.04 -7.90 -21.03
N PHE A 62 12.81 -8.40 -20.87
CA PHE A 62 11.64 -7.86 -21.55
C PHE A 62 11.36 -6.43 -21.04
N SER A 63 11.31 -6.28 -19.71
CA SER A 63 11.10 -5.01 -19.06
C SER A 63 11.74 -4.97 -17.68
N VAL A 64 11.89 -3.77 -17.16
CA VAL A 64 12.23 -3.51 -15.75
C VAL A 64 11.09 -2.75 -15.11
N GLU A 65 10.50 -3.31 -14.04
CA GLU A 65 9.48 -2.63 -13.27
C GLU A 65 10.16 -1.67 -12.29
N ASN A 66 10.38 -0.45 -12.72
CA ASN A 66 11.12 0.60 -12.00
C ASN A 66 10.21 1.62 -11.33
N HIS A 67 8.91 1.61 -11.61
CA HIS A 67 7.94 2.58 -11.10
C HIS A 67 6.62 1.92 -10.73
N GLY A 68 5.80 2.60 -9.93
CA GLY A 68 4.44 2.15 -9.58
C GLY A 68 4.27 1.69 -8.15
N GLY A 69 3.13 1.08 -7.87
CA GLY A 69 2.78 0.62 -6.52
C GLY A 69 2.80 1.75 -5.50
N ALA A 70 3.52 1.57 -4.39
CA ALA A 70 3.70 2.57 -3.35
C ALA A 70 4.98 3.40 -3.53
N ARG A 71 5.85 3.08 -4.53
CA ARG A 71 7.15 3.72 -4.68
C ARG A 71 7.04 5.24 -4.89
N LEU A 72 6.09 5.71 -5.72
CA LEU A 72 5.87 7.14 -5.92
C LEU A 72 5.64 7.88 -4.59
N HIS A 73 4.74 7.35 -3.76
CA HIS A 73 4.43 7.94 -2.45
C HIS A 73 5.61 7.86 -1.49
N GLN A 74 6.31 6.72 -1.44
CA GLN A 74 7.50 6.54 -0.57
C GLN A 74 8.67 7.43 -1.02
N ASN A 75 8.82 7.66 -2.30
CA ASN A 75 9.82 8.61 -2.81
C ASN A 75 9.59 10.03 -2.30
N LEU A 76 8.35 10.51 -2.31
CA LEU A 76 8.01 11.83 -1.75
C LEU A 76 8.22 11.88 -0.23
N LEU A 77 7.73 10.86 0.50
CA LEU A 77 7.72 10.88 1.96
C LEU A 77 9.08 10.59 2.58
N GLN A 78 9.73 9.52 2.14
CA GLN A 78 10.87 8.94 2.84
C GLN A 78 12.19 9.17 2.11
N ASN A 79 12.21 8.88 0.82
CA ASN A 79 13.46 8.92 0.05
C ASN A 79 13.81 10.31 -0.45
N LYS A 80 12.84 11.25 -0.43
CA LYS A 80 12.97 12.62 -0.94
C LYS A 80 13.48 12.67 -2.40
N ILE A 81 12.96 11.74 -3.22
CA ILE A 81 13.24 11.58 -4.64
C ILE A 81 12.07 12.13 -5.45
N ASP A 82 12.36 12.91 -6.49
CA ASP A 82 11.34 13.33 -7.46
C ASP A 82 10.96 12.15 -8.37
N PRO A 83 9.69 11.70 -8.35
CA PRO A 83 9.26 10.58 -9.17
C PRO A 83 9.42 10.79 -10.68
N PHE A 84 9.32 12.02 -11.17
CA PHE A 84 9.55 12.31 -12.58
C PHE A 84 11.02 12.28 -12.96
N GLU A 85 11.90 12.78 -12.10
CA GLU A 85 13.36 12.66 -12.30
C GLU A 85 13.79 11.18 -12.29
N GLU A 86 13.22 10.38 -11.39
CA GLU A 86 13.50 8.94 -11.32
C GLU A 86 13.17 8.25 -12.65
N VAL A 87 11.94 8.37 -13.15
CA VAL A 87 11.53 7.66 -14.37
C VAL A 87 12.25 8.19 -15.61
N ALA A 88 12.56 9.49 -15.67
CA ALA A 88 13.34 10.08 -16.76
C ALA A 88 14.77 9.52 -16.80
N LEU A 89 15.42 9.41 -15.64
CA LEU A 89 16.78 8.89 -15.53
C LEU A 89 16.86 7.41 -15.88
N TRP A 90 15.87 6.60 -15.46
CA TRP A 90 15.77 5.21 -15.90
C TRP A 90 15.64 5.11 -17.41
N LYS A 91 14.78 5.92 -18.04
CA LYS A 91 14.57 5.92 -19.48
C LYS A 91 15.81 6.34 -20.26
N GLU A 92 16.55 7.32 -19.76
CA GLU A 92 17.82 7.78 -20.33
C GLU A 92 18.89 6.69 -20.31
N ARG A 93 19.06 6.02 -19.15
CA ARG A 93 20.16 5.05 -18.95
C ARG A 93 19.84 3.61 -19.35
N MET A 94 18.58 3.34 -19.68
CA MET A 94 18.10 2.05 -20.14
C MET A 94 17.20 2.23 -21.41
N PRO A 95 17.78 2.70 -22.53
CA PRO A 95 17.00 3.05 -23.73
C PRO A 95 16.47 1.85 -24.52
N ASP A 96 17.08 0.64 -24.41
CA ASP A 96 16.79 -0.52 -25.24
C ASP A 96 15.84 -1.53 -24.56
N VAL A 97 15.59 -1.40 -23.25
CA VAL A 97 14.70 -2.26 -22.46
C VAL A 97 13.45 -1.48 -22.08
N LEU A 98 12.29 -2.13 -22.09
CA LEU A 98 11.02 -1.52 -21.73
C LEU A 98 10.98 -1.15 -20.24
N THR A 99 10.64 0.11 -19.94
CA THR A 99 10.32 0.55 -18.57
C THR A 99 8.89 0.16 -18.23
N GLN A 100 8.65 -0.29 -17.01
CA GLN A 100 7.34 -0.78 -16.60
C GLN A 100 6.85 -0.12 -15.31
N THR A 101 5.54 0.19 -15.27
CA THR A 101 4.83 0.64 -14.08
C THR A 101 3.71 -0.31 -13.68
N LEU A 102 3.38 -0.33 -12.38
CA LEU A 102 2.16 -0.92 -11.86
C LEU A 102 1.18 0.16 -11.41
N VAL A 103 -0.05 0.13 -11.95
CA VAL A 103 -1.17 1.00 -11.53
C VAL A 103 -2.34 0.18 -10.98
N ARG A 104 -3.01 0.73 -9.97
CA ARG A 104 -4.18 0.12 -9.31
C ARG A 104 -5.48 0.66 -9.92
N SER A 105 -5.71 0.35 -11.20
CA SER A 105 -6.90 0.84 -11.93
C SER A 105 -7.24 2.31 -11.60
N THR A 106 -8.46 2.62 -11.22
CA THR A 106 -8.90 3.99 -10.88
C THR A 106 -8.18 4.63 -9.70
N ASN A 107 -7.41 3.86 -8.92
CA ASN A 107 -6.64 4.37 -7.79
C ASN A 107 -5.22 4.83 -8.21
N LEU A 108 -4.81 4.64 -9.46
CA LEU A 108 -3.48 4.97 -9.96
C LEU A 108 -2.37 4.40 -9.04
N TRP A 109 -1.48 5.27 -8.55
CA TRP A 109 -0.46 4.96 -7.55
C TRP A 109 -0.87 5.32 -6.12
N GLY A 110 -2.11 5.88 -5.98
CA GLY A 110 -2.71 6.24 -4.70
C GLY A 110 -3.55 5.11 -4.09
N TYR A 111 -4.41 5.52 -3.16
CA TYR A 111 -5.21 4.59 -2.36
C TYR A 111 -6.70 4.91 -2.40
N ARG A 112 -7.09 6.02 -3.02
CA ARG A 112 -8.47 6.40 -3.27
C ARG A 112 -8.78 6.31 -4.76
N MET A 113 -10.06 6.15 -5.11
CA MET A 113 -10.51 6.22 -6.48
C MET A 113 -10.46 7.67 -6.98
N TYR A 114 -9.75 7.90 -8.09
CA TYR A 114 -9.68 9.19 -8.75
C TYR A 114 -10.72 9.32 -9.88
N PRO A 115 -11.21 10.55 -10.17
CA PRO A 115 -12.09 10.79 -11.31
C PRO A 115 -11.31 10.71 -12.63
N ARG A 116 -12.05 10.52 -13.75
CA ARG A 116 -11.45 10.31 -15.08
C ARG A 116 -10.46 11.40 -15.52
N ASN A 117 -10.74 12.67 -15.18
CA ASN A 117 -9.84 13.77 -15.58
C ASN A 117 -8.49 13.73 -14.84
N VAL A 118 -8.46 13.34 -13.57
CA VAL A 118 -7.20 13.13 -12.82
C VAL A 118 -6.45 11.93 -13.38
N ILE A 119 -7.16 10.82 -13.67
CA ILE A 119 -6.56 9.62 -14.27
C ILE A 119 -5.90 9.98 -15.61
N ALA A 120 -6.63 10.65 -16.51
CA ALA A 120 -6.13 11.01 -17.83
C ALA A 120 -4.88 11.92 -17.76
N LEU A 121 -4.90 12.94 -16.87
CA LEU A 121 -3.74 13.82 -16.68
C LEU A 121 -2.54 13.06 -16.14
N SER A 122 -2.74 12.21 -15.13
CA SER A 122 -1.66 11.43 -14.52
C SER A 122 -1.04 10.45 -15.49
N VAL A 123 -1.85 9.68 -16.23
CA VAL A 123 -1.34 8.76 -17.24
C VAL A 123 -0.54 9.50 -18.31
N LYS A 124 -1.10 10.58 -18.89
CA LYS A 124 -0.43 11.39 -19.93
C LYS A 124 0.93 11.92 -19.48
N ALA A 125 1.05 12.35 -18.23
CA ALA A 125 2.30 12.88 -17.69
C ALA A 125 3.43 11.84 -17.65
N PHE A 126 3.11 10.57 -17.44
CA PHE A 126 4.10 9.48 -17.36
C PHE A 126 4.29 8.71 -18.69
N LEU A 127 3.42 8.87 -19.71
CA LEU A 127 3.56 8.20 -21.01
C LEU A 127 4.94 8.34 -21.66
N PRO A 128 5.65 9.49 -21.60
CA PRO A 128 6.98 9.61 -22.20
C PRO A 128 8.03 8.69 -21.56
N TYR A 129 7.84 8.33 -20.31
CA TYR A 129 8.82 7.61 -19.50
C TYR A 129 8.52 6.13 -19.30
N VAL A 130 7.28 5.70 -19.53
CA VAL A 130 6.80 4.35 -19.24
C VAL A 130 6.31 3.66 -20.50
N ASP A 131 6.84 2.48 -20.79
CA ASP A 131 6.52 1.71 -21.99
C ASP A 131 5.45 0.64 -21.74
N VAL A 132 5.48 -0.01 -20.55
CA VAL A 132 4.55 -1.09 -20.16
C VAL A 132 3.73 -0.64 -18.96
N TRP A 133 2.41 -0.67 -19.12
CA TRP A 133 1.45 -0.24 -18.09
C TRP A 133 0.69 -1.45 -17.55
N ARG A 134 1.24 -2.08 -16.50
CA ARG A 134 0.55 -3.15 -15.77
C ARG A 134 -0.56 -2.54 -14.93
N CYS A 135 -1.81 -2.91 -15.23
CA CYS A 135 -2.99 -2.37 -14.57
C CYS A 135 -3.84 -3.50 -13.97
N PHE A 136 -4.06 -3.50 -12.67
CA PHE A 136 -4.95 -4.43 -12.01
C PHE A 136 -6.10 -3.74 -11.27
N ASP A 137 -7.20 -4.44 -11.12
CA ASP A 137 -8.29 -4.08 -10.20
C ASP A 137 -8.38 -5.14 -9.10
N PHE A 138 -8.49 -4.71 -7.84
CA PHE A 138 -8.48 -5.62 -6.69
C PHE A 138 -9.77 -6.44 -6.54
N LEU A 139 -10.82 -6.10 -7.27
CA LEU A 139 -12.06 -6.86 -7.39
C LEU A 139 -12.15 -7.65 -8.71
N ASN A 140 -11.14 -7.56 -9.57
CA ASN A 140 -11.21 -7.98 -10.97
C ASN A 140 -12.39 -7.33 -11.73
N TYR A 141 -12.80 -6.13 -11.29
CA TYR A 141 -13.86 -5.37 -11.95
C TYR A 141 -13.30 -4.59 -13.14
N VAL A 142 -13.33 -5.22 -14.30
CA VAL A 142 -12.72 -4.74 -15.56
C VAL A 142 -13.10 -3.30 -15.94
N PRO A 143 -14.35 -2.82 -15.73
CA PRO A 143 -14.70 -1.43 -16.02
C PRO A 143 -13.86 -0.36 -15.31
N ASN A 144 -13.24 -0.69 -14.16
CA ASN A 144 -12.33 0.23 -13.47
C ASN A 144 -10.99 0.39 -14.22
N MET A 145 -10.61 -0.55 -15.09
CA MET A 145 -9.37 -0.49 -15.88
C MET A 145 -9.52 0.36 -17.14
N ILE A 146 -10.75 0.60 -17.62
CA ILE A 146 -11.05 1.27 -18.88
C ILE A 146 -10.34 2.64 -19.01
N PRO A 147 -10.39 3.55 -18.01
CA PRO A 147 -9.75 4.86 -18.16
C PRO A 147 -8.24 4.81 -18.35
N ILE A 148 -7.59 3.81 -17.76
CA ILE A 148 -6.14 3.59 -17.93
C ILE A 148 -5.88 3.01 -19.32
N ALA A 149 -6.64 1.99 -19.71
CA ALA A 149 -6.50 1.34 -21.02
C ALA A 149 -6.64 2.35 -22.16
N GLU A 150 -7.69 3.20 -22.12
CA GLU A 150 -7.96 4.24 -23.12
C GLU A 150 -6.76 5.20 -23.29
N GLU A 151 -6.21 5.74 -22.19
CA GLU A 151 -5.12 6.70 -22.27
C GLU A 151 -3.78 6.05 -22.65
N VAL A 152 -3.49 4.85 -22.17
CA VAL A 152 -2.26 4.10 -22.47
C VAL A 152 -2.24 3.67 -23.93
N MET A 153 -3.32 3.05 -24.42
CA MET A 153 -3.41 2.57 -25.80
C MET A 153 -3.44 3.73 -26.80
N LYS A 154 -4.17 4.82 -26.48
CA LYS A 154 -4.14 6.05 -27.26
C LYS A 154 -2.74 6.68 -27.33
N GLY A 155 -1.98 6.57 -26.25
CA GLY A 155 -0.58 7.00 -26.17
C GLY A 155 0.42 6.10 -26.89
N GLY A 156 -0.04 5.02 -27.54
CA GLY A 156 0.81 4.06 -28.24
C GLY A 156 1.73 3.25 -27.33
N LYS A 157 1.34 3.07 -26.06
CA LYS A 157 2.10 2.29 -25.09
C LYS A 157 1.48 0.92 -24.86
N LEU A 158 2.29 -0.02 -24.36
CA LEU A 158 1.87 -1.39 -24.14
C LEU A 158 1.00 -1.49 -22.89
N PHE A 159 -0.27 -1.80 -23.06
CA PHE A 159 -1.18 -2.06 -21.97
C PHE A 159 -1.08 -3.51 -21.52
N GLU A 160 -0.83 -3.73 -20.23
CA GLU A 160 -0.73 -5.05 -19.60
C GLU A 160 -1.82 -5.17 -18.50
N PRO A 161 -3.08 -5.49 -18.88
CA PRO A 161 -4.11 -5.77 -17.90
C PRO A 161 -3.73 -7.00 -17.07
N ALA A 162 -3.93 -6.91 -15.76
CA ALA A 162 -3.58 -7.98 -14.84
C ALA A 162 -4.82 -8.51 -14.12
N ILE A 163 -4.97 -9.83 -14.15
CA ILE A 163 -5.97 -10.55 -13.37
C ILE A 163 -5.41 -10.76 -11.97
N SER A 164 -6.08 -10.25 -10.97
CA SER A 164 -5.80 -10.52 -9.56
C SER A 164 -6.09 -11.99 -9.27
N PHE A 165 -5.02 -12.77 -9.05
CA PHE A 165 -5.11 -14.20 -8.81
C PHE A 165 -5.14 -14.51 -7.32
N SER A 166 -5.98 -15.46 -6.93
CA SER A 166 -6.03 -16.06 -5.60
C SER A 166 -6.54 -17.50 -5.69
N VAL A 167 -6.69 -18.16 -4.54
CA VAL A 167 -7.20 -19.52 -4.42
C VAL A 167 -8.39 -19.54 -3.46
N SER A 168 -9.52 -20.07 -3.93
CA SER A 168 -10.73 -20.37 -3.17
C SER A 168 -11.60 -21.28 -4.01
N ASP A 169 -12.71 -21.73 -3.48
CA ASP A 169 -13.68 -22.58 -4.22
C ASP A 169 -14.26 -21.84 -5.43
N GLU A 170 -14.39 -20.51 -5.35
CA GLU A 170 -14.90 -19.66 -6.42
C GLU A 170 -13.83 -19.28 -7.45
N CYS A 171 -12.53 -19.31 -7.08
CA CYS A 171 -11.39 -18.95 -7.93
C CYS A 171 -11.06 -20.05 -8.96
N THR A 172 -12.05 -20.45 -9.75
CA THR A 172 -11.94 -21.50 -10.76
C THR A 172 -11.33 -21.02 -12.08
N ASN A 173 -10.92 -21.94 -12.97
CA ASN A 173 -10.53 -21.57 -14.34
C ASN A 173 -11.66 -20.87 -15.08
N ALA A 174 -12.92 -21.30 -14.88
CA ALA A 174 -14.09 -20.67 -15.50
C ALA A 174 -14.24 -19.21 -15.09
N TYR A 175 -14.03 -18.89 -13.80
CA TYR A 175 -14.03 -17.51 -13.32
C TYR A 175 -12.95 -16.67 -14.02
N TYR A 176 -11.71 -17.14 -14.05
CA TYR A 176 -10.61 -16.40 -14.68
C TYR A 176 -10.76 -16.25 -16.19
N LEU A 177 -11.32 -17.26 -16.88
CA LEU A 177 -11.67 -17.17 -18.30
C LEU A 177 -12.76 -16.12 -18.56
N LYS A 178 -13.74 -15.97 -17.66
CA LYS A 178 -14.74 -14.91 -17.74
C LYS A 178 -14.06 -13.53 -17.65
N VAL A 179 -13.21 -13.31 -16.65
CA VAL A 179 -12.47 -12.05 -16.49
C VAL A 179 -11.57 -11.78 -17.71
N THR A 180 -10.89 -12.81 -18.23
CA THR A 180 -10.09 -12.71 -19.46
C THR A 180 -10.93 -12.22 -20.65
N LYS A 181 -12.14 -12.80 -20.83
CA LYS A 181 -13.05 -12.38 -21.91
C LYS A 181 -13.47 -10.92 -21.76
N GLU A 182 -13.75 -10.46 -20.55
CA GLU A 182 -14.10 -9.07 -20.27
C GLU A 182 -12.92 -8.12 -20.59
N ILE A 183 -11.70 -8.49 -20.19
CA ILE A 183 -10.48 -7.74 -20.54
C ILE A 183 -10.31 -7.64 -22.06
N LEU A 184 -10.45 -8.75 -22.78
CA LEU A 184 -10.32 -8.76 -24.23
C LEU A 184 -11.39 -7.90 -24.92
N SER A 185 -12.56 -7.75 -24.31
CA SER A 185 -13.61 -6.89 -24.86
C SER A 185 -13.28 -5.39 -24.79
N ILE A 186 -12.58 -4.95 -23.76
CA ILE A 186 -12.21 -3.52 -23.60
C ILE A 186 -10.91 -3.15 -24.31
N THR A 187 -10.10 -4.13 -24.73
CA THR A 187 -8.81 -3.94 -25.40
C THR A 187 -8.84 -4.22 -26.90
N GLY A 188 -10.00 -4.54 -27.46
CA GLY A 188 -10.14 -4.91 -28.88
C GLY A 188 -9.49 -6.25 -29.24
N GLY A 189 -9.23 -7.10 -28.24
CA GLY A 189 -8.62 -8.42 -28.37
C GLY A 189 -7.18 -8.48 -27.86
N ALA A 190 -6.49 -9.58 -28.21
CA ALA A 190 -5.17 -9.89 -27.67
C ALA A 190 -3.98 -9.32 -28.46
N LYS A 191 -4.20 -8.62 -29.59
CA LYS A 191 -3.14 -8.28 -30.56
C LYS A 191 -2.10 -7.30 -30.04
N GLU A 192 -2.48 -6.42 -29.12
CA GLU A 192 -1.67 -5.28 -28.65
C GLU A 192 -1.50 -5.26 -27.15
N ILE A 193 -1.85 -6.35 -26.47
CA ILE A 193 -1.77 -6.48 -25.01
C ILE A 193 -0.97 -7.71 -24.60
N ILE A 194 -0.49 -7.67 -23.37
CA ILE A 194 0.03 -8.81 -22.61
C ILE A 194 -0.90 -9.00 -21.43
N LEU A 195 -1.39 -10.23 -21.20
CA LEU A 195 -2.24 -10.54 -20.07
C LEU A 195 -1.39 -11.02 -18.89
N CYS A 196 -1.41 -10.27 -17.80
CA CYS A 196 -0.72 -10.66 -16.57
C CYS A 196 -1.63 -11.50 -15.68
N ILE A 197 -1.14 -12.63 -15.18
CA ILE A 197 -1.71 -13.34 -14.03
C ILE A 197 -0.93 -12.86 -12.80
N LYS A 198 -1.59 -12.11 -11.92
CA LYS A 198 -0.95 -11.46 -10.78
C LYS A 198 -1.24 -12.20 -9.48
N ASP A 199 -0.35 -13.10 -9.10
CA ASP A 199 -0.36 -13.86 -7.84
C ASP A 199 0.42 -13.10 -6.75
N MET A 200 -0.19 -12.06 -6.22
CA MET A 200 0.46 -11.18 -5.25
C MET A 200 0.55 -11.76 -3.83
N ALA A 201 -0.14 -12.85 -3.55
CA ALA A 201 0.01 -13.60 -2.30
C ALA A 201 1.01 -14.76 -2.40
N GLY A 202 1.36 -15.17 -3.62
CA GLY A 202 2.24 -16.32 -3.86
C GLY A 202 1.57 -17.66 -3.50
N VAL A 203 0.30 -17.84 -3.90
CA VAL A 203 -0.53 -19.01 -3.53
C VAL A 203 -0.81 -19.97 -4.70
N GLY A 204 -0.40 -19.61 -5.89
CA GLY A 204 -0.55 -20.42 -7.09
C GLY A 204 0.40 -21.62 -7.09
N SER A 205 -0.03 -22.80 -6.65
CA SER A 205 0.81 -23.99 -6.72
C SER A 205 1.22 -24.29 -8.19
N PRO A 206 2.34 -24.98 -8.43
CA PRO A 206 2.80 -25.32 -9.79
C PRO A 206 1.70 -25.95 -10.66
N LYS A 207 0.94 -26.89 -10.09
CA LYS A 207 -0.18 -27.56 -10.78
C LYS A 207 -1.33 -26.60 -11.07
N ARG A 208 -1.67 -25.74 -10.09
CA ARG A 208 -2.80 -24.79 -10.21
C ARG A 208 -2.55 -23.76 -11.31
N ILE A 209 -1.34 -23.19 -11.32
CA ILE A 209 -1.02 -22.15 -12.31
C ILE A 209 -0.85 -22.75 -13.72
N ALA A 210 -0.22 -23.91 -13.85
CA ALA A 210 -0.11 -24.59 -15.15
C ALA A 210 -1.50 -24.87 -15.76
N SER A 211 -2.44 -25.37 -14.94
CA SER A 211 -3.82 -25.61 -15.37
C SER A 211 -4.54 -24.32 -15.82
N LEU A 212 -4.29 -23.19 -15.17
CA LEU A 212 -4.90 -21.91 -15.55
C LEU A 212 -4.31 -21.38 -16.87
N VAL A 213 -2.99 -21.38 -17.00
CA VAL A 213 -2.29 -20.94 -18.22
C VAL A 213 -2.73 -21.77 -19.42
N ASP A 214 -2.76 -23.10 -19.26
CA ASP A 214 -3.23 -24.02 -20.32
C ASP A 214 -4.69 -23.73 -20.73
N ALA A 215 -5.59 -23.60 -19.77
CA ALA A 215 -6.99 -23.27 -20.05
C ALA A 215 -7.17 -21.91 -20.77
N MET A 216 -6.37 -20.90 -20.40
CA MET A 216 -6.37 -19.60 -21.07
C MET A 216 -5.89 -19.70 -22.51
N LEU A 217 -4.80 -20.41 -22.78
CA LEU A 217 -4.24 -20.55 -24.10
C LEU A 217 -5.06 -21.48 -25.00
N GLN A 218 -5.71 -22.51 -24.47
CA GLN A 218 -6.69 -23.32 -25.21
C GLN A 218 -7.87 -22.46 -25.69
N LYS A 219 -8.37 -21.55 -24.83
CA LYS A 219 -9.50 -20.68 -25.18
C LYS A 219 -9.10 -19.49 -26.04
N HIS A 220 -7.91 -18.95 -25.83
CA HIS A 220 -7.37 -17.75 -26.48
C HIS A 220 -5.92 -17.97 -26.93
N PRO A 221 -5.65 -18.74 -28.01
CA PRO A 221 -4.30 -19.15 -28.42
C PRO A 221 -3.37 -17.99 -28.79
N SER A 222 -3.91 -16.82 -29.07
CA SER A 222 -3.13 -15.62 -29.42
C SER A 222 -2.70 -14.79 -28.21
N LEU A 223 -3.08 -15.15 -26.97
CA LEU A 223 -2.65 -14.45 -25.77
C LEU A 223 -1.13 -14.59 -25.55
N VAL A 224 -0.50 -13.51 -25.14
CA VAL A 224 0.81 -13.52 -24.48
C VAL A 224 0.56 -13.44 -23.00
N ILE A 225 0.92 -14.46 -22.25
CA ILE A 225 0.71 -14.52 -20.80
C ILE A 225 1.99 -14.15 -20.09
N HIS A 226 1.87 -13.21 -19.15
CA HIS A 226 2.88 -12.81 -18.18
C HIS A 226 2.50 -13.35 -16.81
N TYR A 227 3.39 -14.06 -16.12
CA TYR A 227 3.11 -14.57 -14.78
C TYR A 227 3.94 -13.87 -13.73
N HIS A 228 3.26 -13.15 -12.87
CA HIS A 228 3.78 -12.44 -11.70
C HIS A 228 3.45 -13.23 -10.44
N ARG A 229 4.46 -13.53 -9.62
CA ARG A 229 4.26 -14.32 -8.41
C ARG A 229 5.26 -13.98 -7.31
N HIS A 230 4.72 -13.76 -6.09
CA HIS A 230 5.52 -13.59 -4.89
C HIS A 230 6.06 -14.93 -4.33
N THR A 231 7.11 -14.86 -3.48
CA THR A 231 7.80 -16.04 -2.91
C THR A 231 7.23 -16.53 -1.59
N THR A 232 6.18 -15.95 -1.09
CA THR A 232 5.67 -16.07 0.28
C THR A 232 5.51 -17.52 0.79
N ASP A 233 5.07 -18.44 -0.07
CA ASP A 233 4.91 -19.87 0.26
C ASP A 233 6.18 -20.72 0.04
N GLY A 234 7.24 -20.15 -0.56
CA GLY A 234 8.47 -20.86 -0.92
C GLY A 234 8.41 -21.64 -2.24
N LEU A 235 7.29 -21.62 -2.98
CA LEU A 235 7.11 -22.39 -4.22
C LEU A 235 7.25 -21.55 -5.51
N ALA A 236 7.82 -20.34 -5.43
CA ALA A 236 7.85 -19.44 -6.58
C ALA A 236 8.62 -20.02 -7.76
N VAL A 237 9.83 -20.54 -7.56
CA VAL A 237 10.65 -21.09 -8.65
C VAL A 237 9.93 -22.23 -9.39
N PRO A 238 9.46 -23.31 -8.73
CA PRO A 238 8.76 -24.38 -9.43
C PRO A 238 7.43 -23.91 -10.07
N ALA A 239 6.73 -22.92 -9.52
CA ALA A 239 5.49 -22.41 -10.10
C ALA A 239 5.76 -21.59 -11.37
N LEU A 240 6.80 -20.77 -11.39
CA LEU A 240 7.21 -20.00 -12.58
C LEU A 240 7.59 -20.96 -13.73
N VAL A 241 8.37 -22.00 -13.43
CA VAL A 241 8.72 -23.02 -14.40
C VAL A 241 7.50 -23.78 -14.92
N ALA A 242 6.57 -24.14 -14.04
CA ALA A 242 5.32 -24.81 -14.42
C ALA A 242 4.45 -23.92 -15.32
N ALA A 243 4.37 -22.62 -15.03
CA ALA A 243 3.67 -21.64 -15.86
C ALA A 243 4.31 -21.53 -17.26
N ALA A 244 5.65 -21.45 -17.34
CA ALA A 244 6.39 -21.40 -18.60
C ALA A 244 6.18 -22.66 -19.45
N LYS A 245 6.22 -23.85 -18.83
CA LYS A 245 5.92 -25.14 -19.50
C LYS A 245 4.50 -25.18 -20.04
N ALA A 246 3.55 -24.56 -19.37
CA ALA A 246 2.16 -24.45 -19.83
C ALA A 246 1.97 -23.34 -20.89
N GLY A 247 3.00 -22.53 -21.20
CA GLY A 247 2.98 -21.55 -22.28
C GLY A 247 3.01 -20.08 -21.83
N ALA A 248 3.19 -19.79 -20.55
CA ALA A 248 3.46 -18.41 -20.11
C ALA A 248 4.78 -17.93 -20.76
N LYS A 249 4.75 -16.71 -21.30
CA LYS A 249 5.84 -16.19 -22.13
C LYS A 249 6.80 -15.29 -21.34
N ILE A 250 6.30 -14.58 -20.33
CA ILE A 250 7.06 -13.64 -19.54
C ILE A 250 6.89 -14.01 -18.06
N LEU A 251 7.97 -13.93 -17.28
CA LEU A 251 8.00 -14.26 -15.87
C LEU A 251 8.61 -13.10 -15.07
N ASP A 252 7.99 -12.75 -13.96
CA ASP A 252 8.57 -11.79 -13.01
C ASP A 252 9.61 -12.47 -12.13
N VAL A 253 10.75 -11.82 -12.02
CA VAL A 253 11.92 -12.26 -11.23
C VAL A 253 12.61 -11.06 -10.61
N THR A 254 13.63 -11.33 -9.79
CA THR A 254 14.51 -10.30 -9.25
C THR A 254 15.96 -10.78 -9.27
N ASP A 255 16.92 -9.86 -9.15
CA ASP A 255 18.33 -10.23 -8.97
C ASP A 255 18.48 -11.04 -7.69
N ASP A 256 19.33 -12.05 -7.71
CA ASP A 256 19.46 -13.00 -6.61
C ASP A 256 19.70 -12.31 -5.24
N PRO A 257 20.58 -11.28 -5.11
CA PRO A 257 20.80 -10.60 -3.83
C PRO A 257 19.63 -9.74 -3.34
N PHE A 258 18.66 -9.40 -4.20
CA PHE A 258 17.41 -8.76 -3.76
C PHE A 258 16.41 -9.76 -3.18
N THR A 259 16.50 -11.04 -3.52
CA THR A 259 15.54 -12.05 -3.09
C THR A 259 15.48 -12.16 -1.57
N ARG A 260 14.26 -12.08 -1.01
CA ARG A 260 13.93 -12.36 0.38
C ARG A 260 12.69 -13.26 0.41
N TYR A 261 11.80 -13.03 1.38
CA TYR A 261 10.65 -13.93 1.63
C TYR A 261 9.34 -13.48 0.98
N TYR A 262 9.23 -12.19 0.64
CA TYR A 262 7.95 -11.59 0.20
C TYR A 262 7.97 -10.99 -1.20
N GLY A 263 9.14 -10.80 -1.78
CA GLY A 263 9.32 -10.30 -3.15
C GLY A 263 9.19 -11.40 -4.20
N HIS A 264 10.16 -11.46 -5.10
CA HIS A 264 10.12 -12.35 -6.26
C HIS A 264 11.27 -13.37 -6.25
N ALA A 265 11.12 -14.39 -7.12
CA ALA A 265 12.09 -15.47 -7.23
C ALA A 265 13.43 -14.99 -7.82
N PRO A 266 14.56 -15.63 -7.39
CA PRO A 266 15.88 -15.32 -7.91
C PRO A 266 16.00 -15.73 -9.37
N ILE A 267 16.44 -14.80 -10.22
CA ILE A 267 16.49 -14.99 -11.68
C ILE A 267 17.38 -16.17 -12.10
N ARG A 268 18.52 -16.35 -11.43
CA ARG A 268 19.47 -17.43 -11.78
C ARG A 268 18.88 -18.81 -11.53
N SER A 269 18.18 -18.99 -10.39
CA SER A 269 17.52 -20.27 -10.08
C SER A 269 16.38 -20.57 -11.06
N VAL A 270 15.57 -19.56 -11.41
CA VAL A 270 14.49 -19.73 -12.39
C VAL A 270 15.06 -20.08 -13.76
N ASN A 271 16.08 -19.34 -14.22
CA ASN A 271 16.72 -19.58 -15.50
C ASN A 271 17.35 -20.98 -15.59
N ALA A 272 18.08 -21.41 -14.56
CA ALA A 272 18.70 -22.74 -14.52
C ALA A 272 17.65 -23.85 -14.63
N LEU A 273 16.57 -23.77 -13.87
CA LEU A 273 15.52 -24.78 -13.87
C LEU A 273 14.70 -24.78 -15.18
N LEU A 274 14.54 -23.63 -15.85
CA LEU A 274 13.96 -23.55 -17.21
C LEU A 274 14.83 -24.28 -18.21
N GLN A 275 16.16 -24.05 -18.19
CA GLN A 275 17.11 -24.71 -19.10
C GLN A 275 17.15 -26.23 -18.89
N GLU A 276 17.15 -26.72 -17.64
CA GLU A 276 17.03 -28.14 -17.31
C GLU A 276 15.74 -28.76 -17.87
N ASN A 277 14.66 -27.98 -17.99
CA ASN A 277 13.40 -28.39 -18.60
C ASN A 277 13.36 -28.16 -20.13
N GLY A 278 14.49 -27.85 -20.80
CA GLY A 278 14.59 -27.67 -22.24
C GLY A 278 14.02 -26.34 -22.76
N LEU A 279 13.73 -25.37 -21.87
CA LEU A 279 13.23 -24.05 -22.24
C LEU A 279 14.39 -23.06 -22.38
N GLN A 280 14.45 -22.39 -23.54
CA GLN A 280 15.46 -21.36 -23.77
C GLN A 280 15.00 -20.01 -23.26
N THR A 281 15.95 -19.17 -22.85
CA THR A 281 15.72 -17.79 -22.40
C THR A 281 16.52 -16.81 -23.27
N ASN A 282 16.21 -15.53 -23.16
CA ASN A 282 16.90 -14.47 -23.90
C ASN A 282 17.90 -13.69 -23.04
N LEU A 283 18.25 -14.20 -21.85
CA LEU A 283 19.14 -13.50 -20.92
C LEU A 283 20.59 -13.51 -21.37
N ASP A 284 21.26 -12.38 -21.20
CA ASP A 284 22.72 -12.28 -21.14
C ASP A 284 23.15 -12.46 -19.67
N LEU A 285 23.60 -13.67 -19.35
CA LEU A 285 23.93 -14.04 -17.97
C LEU A 285 25.13 -13.29 -17.40
N ALA A 286 26.06 -12.83 -18.25
CA ALA A 286 27.20 -12.06 -17.78
C ALA A 286 26.76 -10.71 -17.20
N HIS A 287 25.84 -10.02 -17.89
CA HIS A 287 25.29 -8.77 -17.41
C HIS A 287 24.33 -8.96 -16.23
N VAL A 288 23.57 -10.07 -16.19
CA VAL A 288 22.72 -10.44 -15.04
C VAL A 288 23.60 -10.66 -13.79
N ASP A 289 24.71 -11.39 -13.90
CA ASP A 289 25.62 -11.66 -12.79
C ASP A 289 26.32 -10.38 -12.32
N GLU A 290 26.70 -9.51 -13.25
CA GLU A 290 27.28 -8.20 -12.89
C GLU A 290 26.27 -7.31 -12.16
N ALA A 291 24.99 -7.30 -12.58
CA ALA A 291 23.94 -6.59 -11.87
C ALA A 291 23.75 -7.16 -10.45
N GLY A 292 23.76 -8.50 -10.30
CA GLY A 292 23.70 -9.15 -9.00
C GLY A 292 24.89 -8.76 -8.09
N ARG A 293 26.09 -8.65 -8.67
CA ARG A 293 27.27 -8.17 -7.92
C ARG A 293 27.07 -6.73 -7.42
N VAL A 294 26.60 -5.83 -8.30
CA VAL A 294 26.32 -4.43 -7.92
C VAL A 294 25.24 -4.36 -6.83
N VAL A 295 24.21 -5.19 -6.88
CA VAL A 295 23.22 -5.29 -5.80
C VAL A 295 23.87 -5.74 -4.50
N SER A 296 24.75 -6.74 -4.55
CA SER A 296 25.46 -7.23 -3.36
C SER A 296 26.31 -6.16 -2.69
N ASP A 297 26.88 -5.24 -3.47
CA ASP A 297 27.72 -4.16 -2.97
C ASP A 297 26.93 -3.14 -2.11
N PHE A 298 25.62 -2.94 -2.40
CA PHE A 298 24.85 -1.92 -1.68
C PHE A 298 23.75 -2.47 -0.78
N ILE A 299 23.31 -3.72 -0.96
CA ILE A 299 22.12 -4.24 -0.27
C ILE A 299 22.24 -4.22 1.24
N GLY A 300 23.46 -4.29 1.76
CA GLY A 300 23.74 -4.22 3.20
C GLY A 300 23.25 -2.95 3.88
N HIS A 301 23.20 -1.81 3.17
CA HIS A 301 22.69 -0.54 3.71
C HIS A 301 21.19 -0.56 4.02
N TYR A 302 20.46 -1.54 3.50
CA TYR A 302 18.99 -1.61 3.61
C TYR A 302 18.50 -2.66 4.58
N GLN A 303 19.37 -3.33 5.34
CA GLN A 303 19.02 -4.41 6.28
C GLN A 303 18.00 -3.96 7.35
N GLU A 304 18.08 -2.70 7.81
CA GLU A 304 17.14 -2.16 8.79
C GLU A 304 15.70 -2.03 8.26
N PHE A 305 15.53 -2.00 6.93
CA PHE A 305 14.22 -1.90 6.29
C PHE A 305 13.64 -3.26 5.91
N GLU A 306 14.41 -4.34 6.04
CA GLU A 306 13.92 -5.69 5.79
C GLU A 306 12.78 -6.04 6.75
N SER A 307 11.88 -6.91 6.30
CA SER A 307 10.84 -7.44 7.15
C SER A 307 11.44 -8.13 8.37
N GLN A 308 10.86 -7.88 9.54
CA GLN A 308 11.24 -8.56 10.78
C GLN A 308 10.84 -10.03 10.78
N PHE A 309 9.75 -10.38 10.09
CA PHE A 309 9.37 -11.77 9.90
C PHE A 309 10.22 -12.40 8.79
N ARG A 310 11.02 -13.40 9.15
CA ARG A 310 11.95 -14.08 8.24
C ARG A 310 11.55 -15.55 8.09
N GLY A 311 11.03 -15.89 6.93
CA GLY A 311 10.66 -17.27 6.59
C GLY A 311 9.55 -17.35 5.55
N PHE A 312 9.50 -18.46 4.85
CA PHE A 312 8.38 -18.83 4.00
C PHE A 312 7.29 -19.46 4.84
N SER A 313 6.04 -19.27 4.48
CA SER A 313 4.92 -19.92 5.16
C SER A 313 3.86 -20.37 4.16
N TYR A 314 3.71 -21.69 4.06
CA TYR A 314 2.62 -22.29 3.25
C TYR A 314 1.22 -21.93 3.79
N LYS A 315 1.11 -21.48 5.04
CA LYS A 315 -0.15 -20.96 5.61
C LYS A 315 -0.69 -19.73 4.90
N VAL A 316 0.11 -19.06 4.04
CA VAL A 316 -0.40 -18.01 3.18
C VAL A 316 -1.54 -18.50 2.28
N THR A 317 -1.59 -19.78 1.93
CA THR A 317 -2.69 -20.36 1.14
C THR A 317 -4.03 -20.37 1.87
N GLU A 318 -4.01 -20.26 3.20
CA GLU A 318 -5.21 -20.16 4.05
C GLU A 318 -5.69 -18.71 4.15
N HIS A 319 -4.82 -17.80 4.61
CA HIS A 319 -5.19 -16.39 4.82
C HIS A 319 -5.03 -15.50 3.58
N ARG A 320 -4.28 -15.92 2.55
CA ARG A 320 -4.09 -15.29 1.23
C ARG A 320 -3.63 -13.83 1.25
N MET A 321 -3.07 -13.38 2.35
CA MET A 321 -2.59 -12.01 2.46
C MET A 321 -1.44 -11.75 1.47
N PRO A 322 -1.50 -10.67 0.64
CA PRO A 322 -0.46 -10.37 -0.34
C PRO A 322 0.92 -10.19 0.28
N GLY A 323 1.97 -10.66 -0.43
CA GLY A 323 3.36 -10.58 0.03
C GLY A 323 3.80 -9.17 0.41
N GLY A 324 3.40 -8.15 -0.37
CA GLY A 324 3.70 -6.75 -0.05
C GLY A 324 2.90 -6.16 1.13
N ALA A 325 1.78 -6.80 1.54
CA ALA A 325 0.94 -6.34 2.66
C ALA A 325 1.31 -7.02 3.98
N PHE A 326 1.71 -8.30 3.94
CA PHE A 326 2.00 -9.09 5.15
C PHE A 326 3.08 -8.46 6.05
N PRO A 327 4.25 -8.01 5.53
CA PRO A 327 5.26 -7.37 6.37
C PRO A 327 4.76 -6.11 7.08
N SER A 328 3.95 -5.30 6.40
CA SER A 328 3.35 -4.10 6.99
C SER A 328 2.37 -4.44 8.12
N SER A 329 1.53 -5.47 7.92
CA SER A 329 0.59 -5.94 8.94
C SER A 329 1.30 -6.56 10.14
N PHE A 330 2.39 -7.30 9.90
CA PHE A 330 3.23 -7.83 10.96
C PHE A 330 3.84 -6.70 11.82
N GLU A 331 4.39 -5.67 11.19
CA GLU A 331 4.92 -4.50 11.91
C GLU A 331 3.85 -3.75 12.70
N GLN A 332 2.65 -3.62 12.15
CA GLN A 332 1.51 -3.04 12.88
C GLN A 332 1.19 -3.87 14.13
N ALA A 333 1.21 -5.20 14.00
CA ALA A 333 0.95 -6.10 15.13
C ALA A 333 2.05 -5.99 16.22
N VAL A 334 3.32 -5.84 15.81
CA VAL A 334 4.44 -5.61 16.75
C VAL A 334 4.29 -4.26 17.46
N LYS A 335 4.10 -3.17 16.69
CA LYS A 335 3.98 -1.82 17.23
C LYS A 335 2.74 -1.60 18.09
N GLY A 336 1.64 -2.28 17.75
CA GLY A 336 0.38 -2.22 18.47
C GLY A 336 0.27 -3.21 19.62
N ASP A 337 1.34 -3.97 19.94
CA ASP A 337 1.40 -4.98 20.99
C ASP A 337 0.32 -6.07 20.88
N PHE A 338 -0.09 -6.40 19.64
CA PHE A 338 -1.06 -7.49 19.40
C PHE A 338 -0.53 -8.61 18.51
N LEU A 339 0.80 -8.73 18.39
CA LEU A 339 1.42 -9.81 17.61
C LEU A 339 0.96 -11.21 18.07
N HIS A 340 0.71 -11.38 19.37
CA HIS A 340 0.21 -12.61 19.96
C HIS A 340 -1.20 -12.99 19.46
N LEU A 341 -1.97 -12.05 18.92
CA LEU A 341 -3.30 -12.27 18.33
C LEU A 341 -3.25 -12.51 16.82
N MET A 342 -2.11 -12.29 16.16
CA MET A 342 -1.98 -12.36 14.71
C MET A 342 -2.46 -13.71 14.12
N PRO A 343 -2.18 -14.89 14.69
CA PRO A 343 -2.69 -16.15 14.16
C PRO A 343 -4.23 -16.20 14.12
N HIS A 344 -4.90 -15.65 15.15
CA HIS A 344 -6.36 -15.59 15.23
C HIS A 344 -6.95 -14.57 14.21
N ILE A 345 -6.28 -13.43 14.03
CA ILE A 345 -6.66 -12.42 13.04
C ILE A 345 -6.61 -13.03 11.63
N LEU A 346 -5.52 -13.72 11.28
CA LEU A 346 -5.35 -14.36 9.98
C LEU A 346 -6.38 -15.47 9.73
N ARG A 347 -6.71 -16.28 10.76
CA ARG A 347 -7.79 -17.28 10.70
C ARG A 347 -9.13 -16.61 10.46
N GLY A 348 -9.43 -15.55 11.20
CA GLY A 348 -10.65 -14.77 11.03
C GLY A 348 -10.77 -14.14 9.63
N MET A 349 -9.68 -13.60 9.08
CA MET A 349 -9.66 -13.09 7.70
C MET A 349 -10.04 -14.17 6.69
N SER A 350 -9.51 -15.39 6.81
CA SER A 350 -9.83 -16.50 5.93
C SER A 350 -11.33 -16.79 5.89
N ASP A 351 -11.97 -16.81 7.07
CA ASP A 351 -13.41 -17.06 7.21
C ASP A 351 -14.23 -15.85 6.76
N GLY A 352 -13.81 -14.64 7.16
CA GLY A 352 -14.45 -13.39 6.81
C GLY A 352 -14.54 -13.16 5.29
N ASN A 353 -13.51 -13.54 4.56
CA ASN A 353 -13.51 -13.44 3.11
C ASN A 353 -14.58 -14.32 2.45
N ARG A 354 -14.85 -15.48 3.00
CA ARG A 354 -15.96 -16.34 2.56
C ARG A 354 -17.31 -15.69 2.86
N PHE A 355 -17.46 -14.99 3.99
CA PHE A 355 -18.69 -14.28 4.34
C PHE A 355 -18.97 -13.11 3.41
N ILE A 356 -17.95 -12.30 3.12
CA ILE A 356 -18.06 -11.12 2.25
C ILE A 356 -17.85 -11.42 0.77
N LYS A 357 -17.62 -12.69 0.40
CA LYS A 357 -17.40 -13.15 -0.99
C LYS A 357 -16.25 -12.42 -1.68
N TYR A 358 -15.12 -12.33 -0.98
CA TYR A 358 -13.91 -11.66 -1.46
C TYR A 358 -12.68 -12.58 -1.39
N PHE A 359 -11.56 -12.23 -2.03
CA PHE A 359 -10.37 -13.07 -2.18
C PHE A 359 -9.03 -12.38 -1.83
N ASP A 360 -9.00 -11.45 -0.89
CA ASP A 360 -7.81 -10.82 -0.31
C ASP A 360 -6.74 -10.31 -1.28
N VAL A 361 -7.07 -9.31 -2.05
CA VAL A 361 -6.13 -8.60 -2.91
C VAL A 361 -5.94 -7.17 -2.41
N THR A 362 -4.72 -6.66 -2.37
CA THR A 362 -4.45 -5.28 -1.95
C THR A 362 -5.06 -4.27 -2.94
N PRO A 363 -5.78 -3.22 -2.51
CA PRO A 363 -5.89 -2.74 -1.12
C PRO A 363 -6.98 -3.40 -0.27
N GLY A 364 -7.83 -4.23 -0.83
CA GLY A 364 -8.94 -4.85 -0.10
C GLY A 364 -8.50 -5.75 1.06
N SER A 365 -7.34 -6.40 0.97
CA SER A 365 -6.77 -7.17 2.08
C SER A 365 -6.50 -6.32 3.34
N GLN A 366 -6.27 -5.02 3.18
CA GLN A 366 -6.13 -4.12 4.33
C GLN A 366 -7.49 -3.83 4.99
N ILE A 367 -8.57 -3.84 4.22
CA ILE A 367 -9.94 -3.68 4.74
C ILE A 367 -10.29 -4.88 5.64
N THR A 368 -10.03 -6.08 5.16
CA THR A 368 -10.29 -7.32 5.92
C THR A 368 -9.36 -7.43 7.12
N TRP A 369 -8.07 -7.13 6.97
CA TRP A 369 -7.11 -7.07 8.07
C TRP A 369 -7.58 -6.15 9.19
N THR A 370 -7.83 -4.88 8.89
CA THR A 370 -8.25 -3.89 9.90
C THR A 370 -9.55 -4.29 10.60
N THR A 371 -10.49 -4.84 9.85
CA THR A 371 -11.75 -5.34 10.39
C THR A 371 -11.51 -6.48 11.40
N TRP A 372 -10.68 -7.46 11.03
CA TRP A 372 -10.43 -8.61 11.92
C TRP A 372 -9.49 -8.30 13.08
N VAL A 373 -8.59 -7.34 12.93
CA VAL A 373 -7.84 -6.77 14.08
C VAL A 373 -8.83 -6.24 15.11
N GLY A 374 -9.80 -5.41 14.70
CA GLY A 374 -10.83 -4.87 15.61
C GLY A 374 -11.67 -5.95 16.28
N ILE A 375 -12.18 -6.93 15.51
CA ILE A 375 -13.00 -8.02 16.03
C ILE A 375 -12.23 -8.86 17.06
N VAL A 376 -11.02 -9.31 16.71
CA VAL A 376 -10.23 -10.18 17.58
C VAL A 376 -9.79 -9.46 18.85
N GLN A 377 -9.33 -8.22 18.75
CA GLN A 377 -8.96 -7.41 19.91
C GLN A 377 -10.14 -7.14 20.84
N TYR A 378 -11.33 -6.84 20.30
CA TYR A 378 -12.53 -6.64 21.09
C TYR A 378 -12.87 -7.89 21.91
N HIS A 379 -12.98 -9.05 21.27
CA HIS A 379 -13.33 -10.28 21.95
C HIS A 379 -12.22 -10.81 22.89
N PHE A 380 -10.97 -10.50 22.59
CA PHE A 380 -9.86 -10.80 23.49
C PHE A 380 -9.95 -10.00 24.79
N LYS A 381 -10.32 -8.73 24.72
CA LYS A 381 -10.54 -7.91 25.92
C LYS A 381 -11.71 -8.41 26.76
N GLU A 382 -12.74 -8.99 26.16
CA GLU A 382 -13.92 -9.52 26.89
C GLU A 382 -13.65 -10.82 27.64
N GLY A 383 -12.78 -11.71 27.14
CA GLY A 383 -12.56 -12.98 27.80
C GLY A 383 -11.35 -13.78 27.30
N GLY A 384 -10.35 -13.09 26.76
CA GLY A 384 -9.09 -13.68 26.34
C GLY A 384 -9.21 -14.64 25.17
N TYR A 385 -8.21 -15.51 25.02
CA TYR A 385 -8.14 -16.49 23.92
C TYR A 385 -9.36 -17.39 23.84
N LYS A 386 -9.93 -17.80 24.97
CA LYS A 386 -11.09 -18.72 25.00
C LYS A 386 -12.30 -18.13 24.24
N VAL A 387 -12.57 -16.83 24.40
CA VAL A 387 -13.67 -16.16 23.71
C VAL A 387 -13.38 -15.99 22.23
N VAL A 388 -12.14 -15.62 21.88
CA VAL A 388 -11.68 -15.50 20.50
C VAL A 388 -11.78 -16.85 19.77
N GLU A 389 -11.22 -17.92 20.33
CA GLU A 389 -11.26 -19.25 19.73
C GLU A 389 -12.69 -19.75 19.55
N SER A 390 -13.54 -19.58 20.56
CA SER A 390 -14.96 -19.94 20.47
C SER A 390 -15.69 -19.18 19.36
N LEU A 391 -15.33 -17.91 19.09
CA LEU A 391 -15.89 -17.15 17.97
C LEU A 391 -15.42 -17.71 16.64
N LEU A 392 -14.11 -17.95 16.49
CA LEU A 392 -13.54 -18.47 15.24
C LEU A 392 -14.06 -19.89 14.93
N ASP A 393 -14.18 -20.75 15.95
CA ASP A 393 -14.78 -22.08 15.78
C ASP A 393 -16.24 -22.01 15.36
N LEU A 394 -17.00 -21.03 15.86
CA LEU A 394 -18.37 -20.76 15.40
C LEU A 394 -18.38 -20.35 13.93
N CYS A 395 -17.49 -19.45 13.51
CA CYS A 395 -17.39 -19.01 12.11
C CYS A 395 -17.10 -20.20 11.19
N GLU A 396 -16.13 -21.03 11.54
CA GLU A 396 -15.73 -22.21 10.76
C GLU A 396 -16.89 -23.24 10.65
N ARG A 397 -17.55 -23.58 11.77
CA ARG A 397 -18.73 -24.47 11.77
C ARG A 397 -19.88 -23.92 10.96
N PHE A 398 -20.09 -22.62 11.02
CA PHE A 398 -21.15 -21.94 10.25
C PHE A 398 -20.88 -22.00 8.74
N ILE A 399 -19.61 -21.84 8.32
CA ILE A 399 -19.20 -22.02 6.93
C ILE A 399 -19.41 -23.46 6.49
N ALA A 400 -18.94 -24.42 7.27
CA ALA A 400 -19.11 -25.85 6.98
C ALA A 400 -20.61 -26.27 6.91
N GLY A 401 -21.47 -25.64 7.70
CA GLY A 401 -22.93 -25.81 7.68
C GLY A 401 -23.66 -25.09 6.55
N GLY A 402 -22.92 -24.50 5.58
CA GLY A 402 -23.50 -23.79 4.42
C GLY A 402 -24.08 -22.42 4.74
N GLN A 403 -23.64 -21.78 5.80
CA GLN A 403 -23.98 -20.41 6.24
C GLN A 403 -25.49 -20.19 6.47
N ARG A 404 -26.15 -21.16 7.09
CA ARG A 404 -27.59 -21.13 7.37
C ARG A 404 -27.88 -20.70 8.80
N LEU A 405 -28.29 -19.47 9.05
CA LEU A 405 -28.58 -18.94 10.40
C LEU A 405 -29.64 -19.74 11.18
N ASN A 406 -30.61 -20.34 10.46
CA ASN A 406 -31.68 -21.14 11.11
C ASN A 406 -31.20 -22.47 11.66
N THR A 407 -29.99 -22.91 11.38
CA THR A 407 -29.39 -24.13 11.93
C THR A 407 -28.61 -23.89 13.24
N LEU A 408 -28.43 -22.63 13.63
CA LEU A 408 -27.69 -22.21 14.82
C LEU A 408 -28.58 -22.06 16.04
N GLN A 409 -28.01 -22.25 17.23
CA GLN A 409 -28.64 -21.90 18.48
C GLN A 409 -28.87 -20.37 18.58
N PRO A 410 -29.84 -19.89 19.35
CA PRO A 410 -30.13 -18.47 19.44
C PRO A 410 -28.92 -17.60 19.79
N GLU A 411 -28.11 -18.02 20.78
CA GLU A 411 -26.91 -17.29 21.22
C GLU A 411 -25.83 -17.27 20.13
N GLU A 412 -25.63 -18.37 19.40
CA GLU A 412 -24.70 -18.43 18.27
C GLU A 412 -25.11 -17.51 17.13
N ARG A 413 -26.41 -17.45 16.86
CA ARG A 413 -26.98 -16.56 15.85
C ARG A 413 -26.76 -15.10 16.24
N GLU A 414 -27.01 -14.73 17.48
CA GLU A 414 -26.81 -13.38 17.98
C GLU A 414 -25.33 -12.95 17.87
N ARG A 415 -24.40 -13.84 18.24
CA ARG A 415 -22.96 -13.61 18.08
C ARG A 415 -22.55 -13.36 16.65
N LEU A 416 -23.06 -14.10 15.67
CA LEU A 416 -22.77 -13.89 14.26
C LEU A 416 -23.41 -12.60 13.72
N LEU A 417 -24.64 -12.28 14.14
CA LEU A 417 -25.27 -11.00 13.80
C LEU A 417 -24.57 -9.80 14.44
N GLY A 418 -23.85 -10.00 15.55
CA GLY A 418 -22.98 -9.01 16.17
C GLY A 418 -21.56 -8.92 15.60
N LEU A 419 -21.15 -9.86 14.74
CA LEU A 419 -19.77 -10.02 14.29
C LEU A 419 -19.16 -8.72 13.72
N TYR A 420 -19.89 -8.01 12.90
CA TYR A 420 -19.44 -6.80 12.21
C TYR A 420 -20.01 -5.51 12.80
N THR A 421 -20.49 -5.51 14.03
CA THR A 421 -21.07 -4.31 14.69
C THR A 421 -20.12 -3.10 14.65
N HIS A 422 -18.82 -3.37 14.76
CA HIS A 422 -17.76 -2.34 14.69
C HIS A 422 -17.05 -2.31 13.32
N ALA A 423 -17.78 -2.65 12.24
CA ALA A 423 -17.23 -2.64 10.89
C ALA A 423 -16.68 -1.27 10.49
N THR A 424 -15.51 -1.27 9.88
CA THR A 424 -14.84 -0.06 9.36
C THR A 424 -15.68 0.57 8.23
N ASP A 425 -15.49 1.87 8.00
CA ASP A 425 -16.18 2.54 6.88
C ASP A 425 -15.71 2.01 5.52
N ASP A 426 -14.48 1.52 5.45
CA ASP A 426 -13.97 0.85 4.25
C ASP A 426 -14.67 -0.48 3.98
N LEU A 427 -14.92 -1.31 5.01
CA LEU A 427 -15.73 -2.51 4.83
C LEU A 427 -17.16 -2.17 4.40
N LYS A 428 -17.79 -1.16 5.02
CA LYS A 428 -19.11 -0.66 4.60
C LYS A 428 -19.11 -0.20 3.15
N SER A 429 -18.06 0.53 2.75
CA SER A 429 -17.88 1.01 1.37
C SER A 429 -17.70 -0.14 0.38
N LEU A 430 -16.94 -1.18 0.75
CA LEU A 430 -16.78 -2.39 -0.05
C LEU A 430 -18.11 -3.10 -0.27
N LEU A 431 -18.90 -3.32 0.79
CA LEU A 431 -20.20 -3.98 0.75
C LEU A 431 -21.28 -3.16 0.02
N LEU A 432 -21.12 -1.84 -0.04
CA LEU A 432 -21.98 -0.96 -0.82
C LEU A 432 -21.54 -0.77 -2.28
N GLY A 433 -20.50 -1.49 -2.72
CA GLY A 433 -20.02 -1.44 -4.10
C GLY A 433 -19.36 -0.11 -4.48
N ARG A 434 -18.85 0.66 -3.53
CA ARG A 434 -18.20 1.96 -3.81
C ARG A 434 -16.89 1.83 -4.54
N TYR A 435 -16.31 0.63 -4.58
CA TYR A 435 -15.12 0.28 -5.35
C TYR A 435 -15.44 -0.52 -6.61
N GLY A 436 -16.67 -0.98 -6.76
CA GLY A 436 -17.20 -1.88 -7.78
C GLY A 436 -17.93 -3.07 -7.16
N PRO A 437 -18.66 -3.84 -7.98
CA PRO A 437 -19.29 -5.08 -7.53
C PRO A 437 -18.25 -6.09 -7.01
N LEU A 438 -18.63 -6.85 -5.99
CA LEU A 438 -17.80 -7.92 -5.46
C LEU A 438 -17.63 -9.05 -6.48
N PRO A 439 -16.47 -9.71 -6.55
CA PRO A 439 -16.12 -10.66 -7.60
C PRO A 439 -17.02 -11.88 -7.67
N PHE A 440 -17.55 -12.34 -6.54
CA PHE A 440 -18.39 -13.53 -6.44
C PHE A 440 -19.85 -13.20 -6.09
N GLY A 441 -20.27 -11.96 -6.36
CA GLY A 441 -21.61 -11.46 -6.06
C GLY A 441 -21.73 -10.94 -4.63
N TRP A 442 -22.92 -10.49 -4.29
CA TRP A 442 -23.16 -9.85 -3.00
C TRP A 442 -23.25 -10.88 -1.87
N PRO A 443 -22.83 -10.52 -0.64
CA PRO A 443 -22.96 -11.34 0.55
C PRO A 443 -24.42 -11.69 0.89
N ALA A 444 -24.58 -12.67 1.76
CA ALA A 444 -25.88 -13.02 2.32
C ALA A 444 -26.44 -11.89 3.21
N ASP A 445 -27.77 -11.83 3.33
CA ASP A 445 -28.51 -10.82 4.10
C ASP A 445 -27.98 -10.62 5.52
N TRP A 446 -27.56 -11.68 6.20
CA TRP A 446 -27.08 -11.62 7.55
C TRP A 446 -25.79 -10.78 7.70
N VAL A 447 -24.93 -10.77 6.67
CA VAL A 447 -23.71 -9.93 6.67
C VAL A 447 -24.11 -8.45 6.65
N TYR A 448 -25.06 -8.08 5.81
CA TYR A 448 -25.58 -6.69 5.78
C TYR A 448 -26.25 -6.32 7.10
N GLN A 449 -27.02 -7.24 7.69
CA GLN A 449 -27.63 -7.02 9.01
C GLN A 449 -26.57 -6.82 10.09
N SER A 450 -25.52 -7.64 10.09
CA SER A 450 -24.39 -7.53 11.03
C SER A 450 -23.64 -6.21 10.91
N VAL A 451 -23.44 -5.70 9.66
CA VAL A 451 -22.69 -4.47 9.39
C VAL A 451 -23.50 -3.20 9.61
N PHE A 452 -24.77 -3.20 9.22
CA PHE A 452 -25.60 -1.99 9.17
C PHE A 452 -26.73 -1.95 10.22
N GLY A 453 -26.93 -3.06 10.96
CA GLY A 453 -27.99 -3.17 11.98
C GLY A 453 -29.40 -3.19 11.38
N ASP A 454 -30.37 -2.84 12.21
CA ASP A 454 -31.76 -2.72 11.80
C ASP A 454 -31.93 -1.65 10.70
N GLY A 455 -32.81 -1.94 9.71
CA GLY A 455 -32.99 -1.05 8.57
C GLY A 455 -31.96 -1.19 7.45
N TRP A 456 -31.05 -2.16 7.51
CA TRP A 456 -30.02 -2.40 6.50
C TRP A 456 -30.58 -2.54 5.08
N ARG A 457 -31.79 -3.12 4.89
CA ARG A 457 -32.40 -3.31 3.57
C ARG A 457 -32.67 -1.99 2.86
N GLU A 458 -33.23 -1.01 3.57
CA GLU A 458 -33.51 0.32 3.03
C GLU A 458 -32.19 1.05 2.71
N ARG A 459 -31.19 0.93 3.58
CA ARG A 459 -29.87 1.52 3.38
C ARG A 459 -29.17 0.94 2.17
N VAL A 460 -29.09 -0.40 2.05
CA VAL A 460 -28.46 -1.08 0.92
C VAL A 460 -29.20 -0.76 -0.38
N LYS A 461 -30.53 -0.77 -0.39
CA LYS A 461 -31.34 -0.39 -1.56
C LYS A 461 -31.05 1.05 -2.03
N LYS A 462 -30.81 1.98 -1.11
CA LYS A 462 -30.55 3.38 -1.40
C LYS A 462 -29.10 3.66 -1.82
N GLU A 463 -28.13 3.03 -1.15
CA GLU A 463 -26.72 3.41 -1.23
C GLU A 463 -25.88 2.48 -2.09
N ARG A 464 -26.30 1.22 -2.33
CA ARG A 464 -25.48 0.25 -3.08
C ARG A 464 -25.33 0.64 -4.54
N ILE A 465 -24.14 0.44 -5.05
CA ILE A 465 -23.76 0.71 -6.43
C ILE A 465 -23.53 -0.62 -7.13
N ASP A 466 -24.43 -1.01 -8.01
CA ASP A 466 -24.35 -2.26 -8.78
C ASP A 466 -23.65 -2.10 -10.14
N ALA A 467 -23.14 -0.89 -10.43
CA ALA A 467 -22.47 -0.52 -11.67
C ALA A 467 -21.09 0.13 -11.38
N SER A 468 -20.47 0.67 -12.42
CA SER A 468 -19.17 1.36 -12.21
C SER A 468 -19.31 2.58 -11.30
N PRO A 469 -18.64 2.60 -10.15
CA PRO A 469 -18.66 3.74 -9.24
C PRO A 469 -18.01 4.97 -9.87
N LEU A 470 -17.11 4.79 -10.82
CA LEU A 470 -16.44 5.87 -11.55
C LEU A 470 -17.43 6.76 -12.34
N ALA A 471 -18.54 6.16 -12.85
CA ALA A 471 -19.57 6.92 -13.56
C ALA A 471 -20.24 7.99 -12.69
N LYS A 472 -20.28 7.78 -11.36
CA LYS A 472 -20.83 8.72 -10.38
C LYS A 472 -19.80 9.70 -9.81
N LYS A 473 -18.51 9.52 -10.11
CA LYS A 473 -17.44 10.36 -9.60
C LYS A 473 -17.42 11.70 -10.36
N LYS A 474 -17.62 12.80 -9.63
CA LYS A 474 -17.52 14.15 -10.21
C LYS A 474 -16.08 14.44 -10.65
N LYS A 475 -15.91 15.24 -11.72
CA LYS A 475 -14.59 15.73 -12.13
C LYS A 475 -14.01 16.61 -11.01
N GLU A 476 -12.69 16.49 -10.80
CA GLU A 476 -11.97 17.44 -9.93
C GLU A 476 -11.83 18.79 -10.65
N ASP A 477 -11.90 19.85 -9.88
CA ASP A 477 -11.51 21.19 -10.33
C ASP A 477 -9.98 21.33 -10.25
N ILE A 478 -9.33 20.98 -11.35
CA ILE A 478 -7.85 20.99 -11.44
C ILE A 478 -7.29 22.39 -11.20
N GLN A 479 -7.97 23.44 -11.69
CA GLN A 479 -7.51 24.81 -11.51
C GLN A 479 -7.63 25.28 -10.06
N ALA A 480 -8.66 24.82 -9.34
CA ALA A 480 -8.79 25.12 -7.91
C ALA A 480 -7.66 24.45 -7.12
N LEU A 481 -7.33 23.18 -7.41
CA LEU A 481 -6.24 22.46 -6.76
C LEU A 481 -4.86 23.00 -7.10
N GLU A 482 -4.67 23.51 -8.33
CA GLU A 482 -3.45 24.21 -8.73
C GLU A 482 -3.26 25.50 -7.92
N ARG A 483 -4.30 26.36 -7.83
CA ARG A 483 -4.27 27.56 -6.98
C ARG A 483 -4.01 27.24 -5.52
N GLU A 484 -4.58 26.15 -5.00
CA GLU A 484 -4.34 25.70 -3.62
C GLU A 484 -2.87 25.32 -3.41
N LEU A 485 -2.28 24.56 -4.35
CA LEU A 485 -0.86 24.19 -4.30
C LEU A 485 0.03 25.43 -4.39
N GLU A 486 -0.23 26.34 -5.33
CA GLU A 486 0.53 27.59 -5.50
C GLU A 486 0.49 28.48 -4.23
N ALA A 487 -0.67 28.58 -3.58
CA ALA A 487 -0.81 29.29 -2.34
C ALA A 487 0.04 28.69 -1.21
N LYS A 488 0.13 27.35 -1.16
CA LYS A 488 1.01 26.62 -0.19
C LYS A 488 2.49 26.82 -0.50
N LEU A 489 2.86 26.90 -1.77
CA LEU A 489 4.26 27.04 -2.19
C LEU A 489 4.75 28.50 -2.20
N GLY A 490 3.84 29.48 -2.30
CA GLY A 490 4.16 30.88 -2.53
C GLY A 490 4.77 31.18 -3.90
N ARG A 491 4.53 30.31 -4.89
CA ARG A 491 4.98 30.42 -6.28
C ARG A 491 4.11 29.58 -7.21
N HIS A 492 4.25 29.76 -8.51
CA HIS A 492 3.61 28.90 -9.50
C HIS A 492 4.09 27.44 -9.38
N ALA A 493 3.14 26.52 -9.53
CA ALA A 493 3.40 25.10 -9.56
C ALA A 493 3.81 24.65 -10.97
N THR A 494 4.73 23.71 -11.07
CA THR A 494 5.01 23.02 -12.34
C THR A 494 3.93 21.99 -12.65
N PRO A 495 3.74 21.60 -13.92
CA PRO A 495 2.80 20.52 -14.26
C PRO A 495 3.08 19.21 -13.51
N SER A 496 4.36 18.85 -13.34
CA SER A 496 4.76 17.65 -12.60
C SER A 496 4.37 17.72 -11.11
N GLU A 497 4.62 18.87 -10.47
CA GLU A 497 4.23 19.10 -9.07
C GLU A 497 2.71 19.01 -8.88
N LEU A 498 1.93 19.54 -9.83
CA LEU A 498 0.47 19.42 -9.81
C LEU A 498 0.03 17.97 -9.91
N ILE A 499 0.59 17.17 -10.81
CA ILE A 499 0.27 15.73 -10.94
C ILE A 499 0.56 14.97 -9.63
N LEU A 500 1.69 15.25 -8.99
CA LEU A 500 2.02 14.64 -7.68
C LEU A 500 1.03 15.10 -6.60
N TYR A 501 0.67 16.38 -6.59
CA TYR A 501 -0.28 16.95 -5.64
C TYR A 501 -1.68 16.36 -5.78
N LEU A 502 -2.16 16.13 -7.00
CA LEU A 502 -3.46 15.52 -7.26
C LEU A 502 -3.58 14.12 -6.61
N GLN A 503 -2.48 13.40 -6.50
CA GLN A 503 -2.46 12.05 -5.95
C GLN A 503 -2.09 12.02 -4.46
N HIS A 504 -1.12 12.82 -4.04
CA HIS A 504 -0.56 12.82 -2.68
C HIS A 504 -0.34 14.26 -2.16
N PRO A 505 -1.41 15.01 -1.85
CA PRO A 505 -1.29 16.45 -1.55
C PRO A 505 -0.30 16.76 -0.43
N GLY A 506 -0.45 16.11 0.73
CA GLY A 506 0.42 16.33 1.90
C GLY A 506 1.88 15.99 1.63
N ALA A 507 2.14 14.78 1.11
CA ALA A 507 3.48 14.30 0.80
C ALA A 507 4.20 15.17 -0.25
N THR A 508 3.45 15.67 -1.24
CA THR A 508 4.00 16.57 -2.27
C THR A 508 4.45 17.90 -1.68
N VAL A 509 3.62 18.54 -0.85
CA VAL A 509 3.98 19.81 -0.21
C VAL A 509 5.19 19.61 0.71
N GLU A 510 5.20 18.57 1.53
CA GLU A 510 6.34 18.25 2.39
C GLU A 510 7.63 18.04 1.60
N PHE A 511 7.57 17.27 0.50
CA PHE A 511 8.69 17.04 -0.38
C PHE A 511 9.21 18.36 -1.01
N LEU A 512 8.33 19.20 -1.53
CA LEU A 512 8.71 20.46 -2.17
C LEU A 512 9.31 21.46 -1.17
N VAL A 513 8.80 21.51 0.07
CA VAL A 513 9.41 22.29 1.15
C VAL A 513 10.79 21.78 1.50
N PHE A 514 10.95 20.45 1.61
CA PHE A 514 12.24 19.82 1.83
C PHE A 514 13.23 20.17 0.68
N ARG A 515 12.80 19.99 -0.56
CA ARG A 515 13.63 20.25 -1.74
C ARG A 515 14.04 21.73 -1.86
N ARG A 516 13.15 22.65 -1.49
CA ARG A 516 13.47 24.09 -1.43
C ARG A 516 14.56 24.39 -0.39
N LYS A 517 14.55 23.68 0.73
CA LYS A 517 15.50 23.88 1.84
C LYS A 517 16.86 23.23 1.57
N TYR A 518 16.87 22.01 1.06
CA TYR A 518 18.10 21.19 0.96
C TYR A 518 18.61 20.97 -0.47
N GLY A 519 17.88 21.46 -1.48
CA GLY A 519 18.20 21.22 -2.87
C GLY A 519 17.79 19.82 -3.34
N ASN A 520 18.34 19.40 -4.49
CA ASN A 520 18.08 18.08 -5.04
C ASN A 520 18.94 17.02 -4.38
N THR A 521 18.34 16.14 -3.61
CA THR A 521 19.00 15.03 -2.89
C THR A 521 18.78 13.68 -3.56
N SER A 522 18.12 13.61 -4.72
CA SER A 522 17.69 12.35 -5.38
C SER A 522 18.86 11.40 -5.68
N LEU A 523 20.05 11.94 -5.99
CA LEU A 523 21.26 11.17 -6.27
C LEU A 523 22.32 11.29 -5.16
N LEU A 524 21.93 11.67 -3.93
CA LEU A 524 22.85 11.67 -2.82
C LEU A 524 23.29 10.22 -2.52
N PRO A 525 24.61 9.97 -2.39
CA PRO A 525 25.10 8.63 -2.12
C PRO A 525 24.50 8.00 -0.87
N THR A 526 24.11 6.72 -0.97
CA THR A 526 23.43 5.98 0.10
C THR A 526 24.14 6.05 1.45
N PRO A 527 25.48 5.90 1.55
CA PRO A 527 26.16 6.07 2.82
C PRO A 527 26.00 7.46 3.43
N VAL A 528 25.88 8.50 2.60
CA VAL A 528 25.61 9.86 3.08
C VAL A 528 24.16 10.01 3.51
N TRP A 529 23.22 9.46 2.72
CA TRP A 529 21.78 9.60 2.94
C TRP A 529 21.27 8.79 4.14
N LEU A 530 21.63 7.50 4.24
CA LEU A 530 21.15 6.58 5.27
C LEU A 530 22.07 6.55 6.51
N ASP A 531 23.35 6.38 6.32
CA ASP A 531 24.28 6.20 7.43
C ASP A 531 24.69 7.52 8.05
N GLY A 532 24.96 8.51 7.20
CA GLY A 532 25.38 9.84 7.62
C GLY A 532 26.72 9.83 8.37
N LEU A 533 27.05 10.96 8.97
CA LEU A 533 28.25 11.16 9.79
C LEU A 533 27.84 11.17 11.26
N LYS A 534 27.73 10.01 11.89
CA LYS A 534 27.16 9.81 13.24
C LYS A 534 28.09 10.21 14.38
N ALA A 535 29.40 10.18 14.17
CA ALA A 535 30.39 10.46 15.18
C ALA A 535 31.58 11.25 14.61
N VAL A 536 32.20 12.07 15.45
CA VAL A 536 33.49 12.76 15.10
C VAL A 536 34.54 11.74 14.68
N GLY A 537 35.16 11.99 13.55
CA GLY A 537 36.09 11.09 12.90
C GLY A 537 35.49 10.19 11.83
N ASN A 538 34.14 10.07 11.76
CA ASN A 538 33.50 9.32 10.65
C ASN A 538 33.81 9.99 9.31
N GLU A 539 34.08 9.17 8.32
CA GLU A 539 34.37 9.55 6.95
C GLU A 539 33.51 8.76 5.99
N VAL A 540 32.92 9.46 5.01
CA VAL A 540 32.19 8.85 3.90
C VAL A 540 32.92 9.16 2.61
N ARG A 541 33.16 8.11 1.82
CA ARG A 541 33.75 8.20 0.48
C ARG A 541 32.72 7.86 -0.55
N PHE A 542 32.65 8.64 -1.61
CA PHE A 542 31.72 8.42 -2.72
C PHE A 542 32.29 9.00 -4.01
N GLU A 543 31.78 8.50 -5.12
CA GLU A 543 32.09 9.03 -6.43
C GLU A 543 30.94 9.93 -6.93
N GLN A 544 31.28 11.10 -7.45
CA GLN A 544 30.35 12.03 -8.06
C GLN A 544 30.93 12.56 -9.37
N ASN A 545 30.23 12.36 -10.48
CA ASN A 545 30.67 12.77 -11.82
C ASN A 545 32.07 12.20 -12.18
N GLY A 546 32.35 10.94 -11.84
CA GLY A 546 33.62 10.27 -12.11
C GLY A 546 34.79 10.76 -11.23
N ARG A 547 34.51 11.54 -10.17
CA ARG A 547 35.53 12.02 -9.24
C ARG A 547 35.30 11.46 -7.84
N PRO A 548 36.32 10.90 -7.20
CA PRO A 548 36.24 10.48 -5.81
C PRO A 548 36.12 11.71 -4.90
N ASN A 549 35.18 11.64 -3.95
CA ASN A 549 34.97 12.65 -2.94
C ASN A 549 35.04 12.02 -1.56
N THR A 550 35.44 12.82 -0.58
CA THR A 550 35.51 12.41 0.82
C THR A 550 34.87 13.49 1.68
N ILE A 551 33.99 13.09 2.58
CA ILE A 551 33.43 13.98 3.61
C ILE A 551 33.73 13.36 4.97
N LYS A 552 34.42 14.10 5.84
CA LYS A 552 34.79 13.68 7.20
C LYS A 552 34.17 14.62 8.22
N LEU A 553 33.54 14.09 9.26
CA LEU A 553 33.07 14.87 10.39
C LEU A 553 34.24 15.15 11.33
N VAL A 554 34.66 16.42 11.38
CA VAL A 554 35.83 16.84 12.15
C VAL A 554 35.44 17.22 13.57
N SER A 555 34.37 18.00 13.74
CA SER A 555 33.89 18.34 15.08
C SER A 555 32.40 18.68 15.07
N ILE A 556 31.75 18.49 16.23
CA ILE A 556 30.41 18.93 16.55
C ILE A 556 30.53 19.88 17.70
N GLY A 557 30.26 21.17 17.46
CA GLY A 557 30.29 22.20 18.49
C GLY A 557 29.19 22.07 19.53
N ALA A 558 29.35 22.75 20.65
CA ALA A 558 28.26 22.90 21.61
C ALA A 558 27.10 23.69 21.01
N GLU A 559 25.91 23.46 21.51
CA GLU A 559 24.72 24.24 21.13
C GLU A 559 24.77 25.60 21.86
N ALA A 560 24.71 26.69 21.09
CA ALA A 560 24.57 28.03 21.61
C ALA A 560 23.46 28.73 20.81
N ASP A 561 22.48 29.33 21.51
CA ASP A 561 21.33 30.03 20.93
C ASP A 561 20.56 29.23 19.88
N GLY A 562 20.48 27.89 20.09
CA GLY A 562 19.80 26.97 19.15
C GLY A 562 20.54 26.68 17.86
N ILE A 563 21.79 27.08 17.77
CA ILE A 563 22.69 26.80 16.66
C ILE A 563 23.84 25.92 17.15
N ARG A 564 24.14 24.91 16.36
CA ARG A 564 25.30 24.05 16.56
C ARG A 564 26.21 24.15 15.34
N HIS A 565 27.48 24.44 15.55
CA HIS A 565 28.46 24.48 14.47
C HIS A 565 29.04 23.09 14.21
N ILE A 566 28.85 22.59 12.99
CA ILE A 566 29.40 21.32 12.55
C ILE A 566 30.56 21.62 11.59
N VAL A 567 31.73 21.05 11.86
CA VAL A 567 32.90 21.18 10.99
C VAL A 567 33.06 19.91 10.18
N LEU A 568 33.01 20.05 8.86
CA LEU A 568 33.28 18.96 7.92
C LEU A 568 34.54 19.25 7.13
N ALA A 569 35.36 18.23 6.92
CA ALA A 569 36.41 18.27 5.89
C ALA A 569 35.83 17.64 4.60
N VAL A 570 35.66 18.44 3.55
CA VAL A 570 35.23 17.98 2.22
C VAL A 570 36.45 18.00 1.31
N ASN A 571 36.92 16.83 0.87
CA ASN A 571 38.14 16.68 0.09
C ASN A 571 39.35 17.40 0.76
N ASN A 572 39.51 17.21 2.07
CA ASN A 572 40.50 17.87 2.93
C ASN A 572 40.33 19.38 3.13
N THR A 573 39.28 20.01 2.59
CA THR A 573 38.99 21.43 2.84
C THR A 573 37.98 21.55 4.00
N MET A 574 38.31 22.38 5.00
CA MET A 574 37.46 22.58 6.16
C MET A 574 36.28 23.50 5.86
N HIS A 575 35.07 23.07 6.20
CA HIS A 575 33.84 23.85 6.11
C HIS A 575 33.13 23.86 7.45
N VAL A 576 32.64 25.04 7.87
CA VAL A 576 31.87 25.19 9.10
C VAL A 576 30.41 25.43 8.72
N PHE A 577 29.51 24.58 9.21
CA PHE A 577 28.09 24.67 8.94
C PHE A 577 27.35 25.03 10.24
N PRO A 578 26.67 26.18 10.31
CA PRO A 578 25.73 26.45 11.39
C PRO A 578 24.45 25.63 11.17
N VAL A 579 24.14 24.73 12.08
CA VAL A 579 22.96 23.87 12.03
C VAL A 579 21.99 24.31 13.11
N GLU A 580 20.79 24.74 12.70
CA GLU A 580 19.71 25.04 13.61
C GLU A 580 19.21 23.74 14.28
N MET A 581 19.12 23.76 15.60
CA MET A 581 18.64 22.61 16.39
C MET A 581 17.12 22.62 16.50
N PRO A 582 16.40 21.63 15.92
CA PRO A 582 14.94 21.57 15.95
C PRO A 582 14.39 21.64 17.38
N ALA A 583 14.98 20.92 18.30
CA ALA A 583 14.58 20.91 19.72
C ALA A 583 14.64 22.29 20.40
N TYR A 584 15.44 23.22 19.93
CA TYR A 584 15.46 24.59 20.45
C TYR A 584 14.28 25.40 19.91
N LYS A 585 13.96 25.28 18.62
CA LYS A 585 12.76 25.92 18.05
C LYS A 585 11.48 25.33 18.65
N GLU A 586 11.43 24.04 18.92
CA GLU A 586 10.33 23.38 19.60
C GLU A 586 10.20 23.83 21.05
N ARG A 587 11.30 24.00 21.78
CA ARG A 587 11.32 24.60 23.13
C ARG A 587 10.84 26.06 23.14
N LEU A 588 11.22 26.86 22.16
CA LEU A 588 10.73 28.24 22.02
C LEU A 588 9.28 28.32 21.56
N ARG A 589 8.74 27.33 20.88
CA ARG A 589 7.34 27.23 20.44
C ARG A 589 6.45 26.47 21.42
N GLY A 590 6.98 26.02 22.58
CA GLY A 590 6.30 25.09 23.46
C GLY A 590 6.16 23.73 22.79
N GLY A 591 7.27 23.03 22.55
CA GLY A 591 7.34 21.75 21.83
C GLY A 591 6.29 20.72 22.28
N PRO A 592 6.17 19.53 21.62
CA PRO A 592 5.11 18.57 21.92
C PRO A 592 5.09 18.28 23.42
N ARG A 593 3.95 18.60 24.05
CA ARG A 593 3.73 18.28 25.45
C ARG A 593 3.40 16.79 25.54
N PHE A 594 4.18 16.05 26.31
CA PHE A 594 3.92 14.64 26.54
C PHE A 594 2.97 14.45 27.72
N ALA A 595 2.13 13.42 27.61
CA ALA A 595 1.24 13.06 28.71
C ALA A 595 2.04 12.42 29.86
N ASP A 596 1.74 12.83 31.08
CA ASP A 596 2.30 12.23 32.29
C ASP A 596 1.37 11.08 32.74
N PRO A 597 1.83 9.81 32.71
CA PRO A 597 0.98 8.67 33.08
C PRO A 597 0.55 8.70 34.56
N THR A 598 1.19 9.52 35.40
CA THR A 598 0.81 9.71 36.81
C THR A 598 -0.32 10.71 36.99
N VAL A 599 -0.59 11.55 35.99
CA VAL A 599 -1.64 12.59 36.04
C VAL A 599 -2.96 12.01 35.51
N LYS A 600 -3.90 11.78 36.43
CA LYS A 600 -5.22 11.27 36.07
C LYS A 600 -5.97 12.26 35.15
N GLY A 601 -6.24 11.80 33.92
CA GLY A 601 -7.01 12.56 32.93
C GLY A 601 -6.20 13.14 31.79
N GLU A 602 -4.90 13.02 31.77
CA GLU A 602 -4.11 13.24 30.59
C GLU A 602 -4.24 12.03 29.64
N VAL A 603 -4.57 12.30 28.38
CA VAL A 603 -4.74 11.29 27.35
C VAL A 603 -3.55 11.38 26.41
N ALA A 604 -2.78 10.29 26.32
CA ALA A 604 -1.60 10.17 25.48
C ALA A 604 -1.95 9.65 24.08
N SER A 605 -1.17 10.02 23.09
CA SER A 605 -1.19 9.35 21.80
C SER A 605 -0.56 7.95 21.90
N PRO A 606 -1.26 6.89 21.43
CA PRO A 606 -0.70 5.54 21.45
C PRO A 606 0.35 5.30 20.33
N MET A 607 0.46 6.21 19.36
CA MET A 607 1.36 6.10 18.22
C MET A 607 1.61 7.45 17.55
N MET A 608 2.60 7.52 16.67
CA MET A 608 2.78 8.70 15.79
C MET A 608 1.71 8.72 14.70
N GLY A 609 1.28 9.91 14.28
CA GLY A 609 0.26 10.10 13.23
C GLY A 609 -0.14 11.54 13.07
N ASN A 610 -1.29 11.78 12.45
CA ASN A 610 -1.91 13.08 12.31
C ASN A 610 -3.27 13.10 13.01
N VAL A 611 -3.66 14.22 13.58
CA VAL A 611 -5.01 14.41 14.12
C VAL A 611 -6.01 14.47 12.96
N TRP A 612 -6.79 13.41 12.79
CA TRP A 612 -7.78 13.32 11.72
C TRP A 612 -9.10 14.00 12.10
N ARG A 613 -9.53 13.80 13.35
CA ARG A 613 -10.75 14.40 13.89
C ARG A 613 -10.64 14.60 15.41
N ILE A 614 -11.21 15.69 15.90
CA ILE A 614 -11.34 15.96 17.34
C ILE A 614 -12.81 15.77 17.72
N GLY A 615 -13.10 14.71 18.48
CA GLY A 615 -14.45 14.24 18.77
C GLY A 615 -14.82 12.98 18.03
N ASP A 616 -16.11 12.63 18.01
CA ASP A 616 -16.68 11.52 17.27
C ASP A 616 -17.24 11.95 15.88
N LYS A 617 -17.92 11.03 15.18
CA LYS A 617 -18.50 11.30 13.85
C LYS A 617 -19.61 12.34 13.85
N ASP A 618 -20.29 12.47 14.97
CA ASP A 618 -21.50 13.29 15.09
C ASP A 618 -21.22 14.62 15.78
N ARG A 619 -20.09 14.74 16.51
CA ARG A 619 -19.79 15.91 17.34
C ARG A 619 -18.30 16.24 17.39
N VAL A 620 -17.96 17.48 17.06
CA VAL A 620 -16.63 18.05 17.33
C VAL A 620 -16.56 18.47 18.79
N LEU A 621 -15.59 17.94 19.54
CA LEU A 621 -15.38 18.28 20.95
C LEU A 621 -14.66 19.60 21.10
N LYS A 622 -15.04 20.35 22.16
CA LYS A 622 -14.46 21.63 22.57
C LYS A 622 -14.14 21.60 24.05
N VAL A 623 -13.26 22.50 24.48
CA VAL A 623 -12.99 22.73 25.90
C VAL A 623 -14.30 23.09 26.61
N GLY A 624 -14.59 22.44 27.73
CA GLY A 624 -15.84 22.54 28.48
C GLY A 624 -16.85 21.42 28.18
N ASP A 625 -16.68 20.64 27.13
CA ASP A 625 -17.57 19.51 26.84
C ASP A 625 -17.38 18.37 27.85
N ILE A 626 -18.48 17.68 28.14
CA ILE A 626 -18.45 16.49 29.00
C ILE A 626 -18.39 15.24 28.11
N VAL A 627 -17.47 14.34 28.42
CA VAL A 627 -17.30 13.05 27.76
C VAL A 627 -17.50 11.90 28.73
N LYS A 628 -18.01 10.79 28.25
CA LYS A 628 -18.19 9.57 29.05
C LYS A 628 -16.97 8.66 28.84
N GLU A 629 -16.66 7.83 29.82
CA GLU A 629 -15.68 6.76 29.66
C GLU A 629 -16.04 5.88 28.46
N GLY A 630 -15.03 5.54 27.66
CA GLY A 630 -15.19 4.79 26.40
C GLY A 630 -15.74 5.59 25.21
N GLN A 631 -16.10 6.88 25.38
CA GLN A 631 -16.51 7.73 24.27
C GLN A 631 -15.31 8.09 23.38
N GLU A 632 -15.48 8.07 22.07
CA GLU A 632 -14.46 8.56 21.12
C GLU A 632 -14.26 10.06 21.31
N ILE A 633 -13.02 10.46 21.62
CA ILE A 633 -12.65 11.85 21.87
C ILE A 633 -11.75 12.46 20.80
N MET A 634 -11.07 11.60 20.06
CA MET A 634 -10.22 12.00 18.93
C MET A 634 -10.05 10.82 18.00
N ASN A 635 -9.85 11.10 16.72
CA ASN A 635 -9.45 10.10 15.74
C ASN A 635 -8.11 10.52 15.14
N ILE A 636 -7.16 9.60 15.13
CA ILE A 636 -5.82 9.84 14.60
C ILE A 636 -5.59 8.98 13.37
N GLU A 637 -4.98 9.54 12.34
CA GLU A 637 -4.54 8.81 11.15
C GLU A 637 -3.05 8.50 11.24
N ALA A 638 -2.70 7.23 11.30
CA ALA A 638 -1.33 6.75 11.22
C ALA A 638 -1.22 5.73 10.07
N MET A 639 -0.36 5.98 9.11
CA MET A 639 -0.14 5.09 7.95
C MET A 639 -1.45 4.66 7.26
N LYS A 640 -2.46 5.56 7.20
CA LYS A 640 -3.80 5.37 6.61
C LYS A 640 -4.78 4.52 7.41
N ILE A 641 -4.47 4.28 8.65
CA ILE A 641 -5.38 3.65 9.59
C ILE A 641 -5.90 4.75 10.50
N GLU A 642 -7.20 4.93 10.48
CA GLU A 642 -7.88 5.75 11.47
C GLU A 642 -7.97 4.97 12.77
N THR A 643 -7.42 5.52 13.83
CA THR A 643 -7.48 4.96 15.18
C THR A 643 -8.28 5.88 16.08
N ALA A 644 -9.39 5.38 16.61
CA ALA A 644 -10.20 6.09 17.56
C ALA A 644 -9.52 6.10 18.94
N ILE A 645 -9.36 7.29 19.50
CA ILE A 645 -8.92 7.50 20.89
C ILE A 645 -10.15 7.63 21.75
N LEU A 646 -10.25 6.77 22.76
CA LEU A 646 -11.38 6.74 23.67
C LEU A 646 -11.06 7.47 24.96
N ALA A 647 -12.05 8.10 25.57
CA ALA A 647 -11.91 8.72 26.88
C ALA A 647 -11.62 7.64 27.95
N PRO A 648 -10.51 7.72 28.68
CA PRO A 648 -10.17 6.74 29.71
C PRO A 648 -11.05 6.83 30.96
N ARG A 649 -11.84 7.89 31.07
CA ARG A 649 -12.76 8.11 32.17
C ARG A 649 -13.85 9.14 31.82
N HIS A 650 -14.92 9.18 32.60
CA HIS A 650 -15.89 10.25 32.55
C HIS A 650 -15.23 11.58 33.03
N GLY A 651 -15.42 12.68 32.30
CA GLY A 651 -14.76 13.94 32.61
C GLY A 651 -15.22 15.11 31.76
N VAL A 652 -14.74 16.30 32.10
CA VAL A 652 -14.90 17.52 31.29
C VAL A 652 -13.61 17.82 30.56
N VAL A 653 -13.67 18.11 29.27
CA VAL A 653 -12.52 18.50 28.45
C VAL A 653 -11.96 19.83 28.97
N LYS A 654 -10.74 19.80 29.50
CA LYS A 654 -10.04 20.98 30.03
C LYS A 654 -9.13 21.63 29.00
N GLU A 655 -8.50 20.80 28.17
CA GLU A 655 -7.52 21.26 27.19
C GLU A 655 -7.48 20.30 26.00
N ILE A 656 -7.28 20.86 24.81
CA ILE A 656 -7.01 20.15 23.56
C ILE A 656 -5.79 20.81 22.94
N PRO A 657 -4.57 20.33 23.20
CA PRO A 657 -3.34 20.99 22.77
C PRO A 657 -3.07 20.91 21.29
N LEU A 658 -3.69 19.96 20.59
CA LEU A 658 -3.48 19.68 19.16
C LEU A 658 -4.60 20.24 18.29
N LYS A 659 -4.25 20.57 17.04
CA LYS A 659 -5.17 21.03 16.00
C LYS A 659 -5.44 19.91 14.98
N LEU A 660 -6.53 20.05 14.24
CA LEU A 660 -6.86 19.18 13.11
C LEU A 660 -5.71 19.18 12.08
N ASN A 661 -5.37 18.00 11.58
CA ASN A 661 -4.24 17.75 10.65
C ASN A 661 -2.85 18.04 11.23
N GLU A 662 -2.72 18.23 12.53
CA GLU A 662 -1.42 18.38 13.18
C GLU A 662 -0.74 17.01 13.35
N ALA A 663 0.54 16.97 13.00
CA ALA A 663 1.37 15.77 13.21
C ALA A 663 1.70 15.62 14.69
N MET A 664 1.64 14.39 15.19
CA MET A 664 1.93 14.07 16.58
C MET A 664 2.83 12.84 16.68
N VAL A 665 3.51 12.74 17.80
CA VAL A 665 4.38 11.61 18.14
C VAL A 665 3.75 10.73 19.22
N GLU A 666 4.26 9.54 19.39
CA GLU A 666 3.83 8.62 20.45
C GLU A 666 4.00 9.25 21.83
N ASN A 667 3.05 9.00 22.75
CA ASN A 667 2.97 9.59 24.10
C ASN A 667 2.76 11.11 24.16
N GLN A 668 2.55 11.78 23.04
CA GLN A 668 2.18 13.20 23.03
C GLN A 668 0.80 13.41 23.66
N LEU A 669 0.64 14.48 24.43
CA LEU A 669 -0.62 14.83 25.08
C LEU A 669 -1.67 15.23 24.04
N LEU A 670 -2.76 14.47 23.99
CA LEU A 670 -3.89 14.68 23.08
C LEU A 670 -4.99 15.53 23.68
N MET A 671 -5.31 15.27 24.93
CA MET A 671 -6.43 15.91 25.64
C MET A 671 -6.24 15.84 27.16
N VAL A 672 -6.73 16.82 27.89
CA VAL A 672 -6.80 16.79 29.34
C VAL A 672 -8.25 16.72 29.77
N LEU A 673 -8.62 15.68 30.52
CA LEU A 673 -9.94 15.48 31.12
C LEU A 673 -9.92 15.86 32.63
N GLY A 674 -10.68 16.86 33.01
CA GLY A 674 -10.88 17.24 34.40
C GLY A 674 -12.07 16.52 35.03
N GLU A 675 -12.24 16.70 36.35
CA GLU A 675 -13.44 16.24 37.05
C GLU A 675 -14.66 17.03 36.60
N VAL A 676 -15.81 16.36 36.47
CA VAL A 676 -17.07 17.05 36.19
C VAL A 676 -17.47 17.81 37.44
N PRO A 677 -17.73 19.13 37.37
CA PRO A 677 -18.21 19.90 38.52
C PRO A 677 -19.50 19.27 39.07
N TRP A 678 -19.50 18.95 40.32
CA TRP A 678 -20.70 18.45 41.02
C TRP A 678 -21.79 19.50 40.94
N SER A 679 -22.86 19.23 40.19
CA SER A 679 -24.06 20.08 40.23
C SER A 679 -25.03 19.46 41.21
N GLU A 680 -25.38 20.21 42.27
CA GLU A 680 -26.47 19.81 43.17
C GLU A 680 -27.72 19.46 42.35
N PRO A 681 -28.37 18.34 42.63
CA PRO A 681 -29.61 18.00 41.95
C PRO A 681 -30.64 19.08 42.29
N LYS A 682 -31.14 19.80 41.29
CA LYS A 682 -32.26 20.74 41.45
C LYS A 682 -33.39 19.99 42.15
N ARG A 683 -33.67 20.33 43.43
CA ARG A 683 -34.86 19.87 44.17
C ARG A 683 -36.07 20.24 43.34
N LYS A 684 -36.79 19.23 42.83
CA LYS A 684 -38.13 19.43 42.30
C LYS A 684 -38.99 19.97 43.44
N THR A 685 -39.31 21.24 43.42
CA THR A 685 -40.32 21.83 44.28
C THR A 685 -41.65 21.19 43.95
N ALA A 686 -42.15 20.39 44.86
CA ALA A 686 -43.48 19.81 44.78
C ALA A 686 -44.51 20.95 44.82
N ALA A 687 -45.20 21.15 43.74
CA ALA A 687 -46.34 22.07 43.68
C ALA A 687 -47.44 21.56 44.61
N SER A 688 -47.68 22.31 45.73
CA SER A 688 -48.77 22.07 46.64
C SER A 688 -50.09 22.31 45.89
N LYS A 689 -50.90 21.27 45.72
CA LYS A 689 -52.26 21.40 45.30
C LYS A 689 -53.10 21.92 46.49
N ASN A 690 -53.52 23.15 46.39
CA ASN A 690 -54.54 23.67 47.27
C ASN A 690 -55.91 23.06 46.94
N PRO A 691 -56.66 22.49 47.88
CA PRO A 691 -58.02 22.03 47.62
C PRO A 691 -59.01 23.22 47.59
N LYS A 692 -59.70 23.41 46.52
CA LYS A 692 -60.86 24.33 46.46
C LYS A 692 -61.95 23.79 47.35
N LYS A 693 -62.35 24.57 48.33
CA LYS A 693 -63.62 24.42 49.07
C LYS A 693 -64.77 24.84 48.17
N SER A 694 -65.74 23.98 48.09
CA SER A 694 -67.08 24.27 47.59
C SER A 694 -67.87 25.14 48.53
N GLY A 695 -68.49 26.13 47.99
CA GLY A 695 -69.60 26.86 48.52
C GLY A 695 -70.40 27.46 47.41
#